data_4a1bfea073c19d3de972a28e53e04ca2
#
_entry.id   4a1bfea073c19d3de972a28e53e04ca2
#
_cell.length_a   1.000
_cell.length_b   1.000
_cell.length_c   1.000
_cell.angle_alpha   90.00
_cell.angle_beta   90.00
_cell.angle_gamma   90.00
#
_symmetry.space_group_name_H-M   'P 1'
#
loop_
_entity.id
_entity.type
_entity.pdbx_description
1 polymer ?
#
loop_
_entity_poly.entity_id
_entity_poly.type
_entity_poly.pdbx_seq_one_letter_code
_entity_poly.pdbx_strand_id
1 'polypeptide(L)'
;MSAEATIIRRALALLHKRNLVLSIHDPSFPGAPGEDIGRGSPYTRGGRGFIEFIAGLGFTGLQFGPQGQTSPDNKSPYDGTIFARNLLSVDLLALAHDPRWAGILPVESATRLTANATADGRRVAHRQVHTAMMDALDEAYAGFVARRDARNILDPTLRAAIERLLADFAAFQAEHHRWLERDTLFTTLAELHGTDDWRLWPPQDARIYCPAPGEAAAEDRRRARLLVTHAPALERHAFQQFIAHAQHDDLRDLTARLGLKLFGDLQIGLSDQDRWSYRALFLADYHMGAPPSRTNPDGQPWNYPVLDPAQYHDPIDPSIPGPVLEFMSARVGKMLGEFDGLRIDHPHGHVCPWVYRAHTLDPLHAVQTGARLFSSPDLPELADHPALARHAIVRPDQIDTTHPRHADDWVRYLDDDQVHAYSALFDTMVAAAGAHGREISDLLCEVLSTQPYQLRRVLERHGLGRFRVTQKADLQNPADVYRSENAAPADWIMVGNHDTASIWQLIEMWRQTSGLQAQARYLAQRLAPAGADLEAFANSLASDPTRLAHAKFADIFASPADNVLVFFADLLGYREPYNVPGTVHDDNWSLRIAPDHATAYAEHRKHHTALDLPTALAMALRRAAQPPSAELTEVLTQLDTLNHAASAP
;
A
#
# COMPACT_ATOMS: atom_id res chain seq x y z
N MET A 1 -26.00 -8.37 1.48
CA MET A 1 -25.30 -8.14 2.75
C MET A 1 -25.78 -9.18 3.76
N SER A 2 -24.91 -9.86 4.49
CA SER A 2 -25.26 -10.84 5.50
C SER A 2 -25.96 -10.19 6.70
N ALA A 3 -26.68 -10.99 7.53
CA ALA A 3 -27.27 -10.48 8.78
C ALA A 3 -26.16 -9.99 9.73
N GLU A 4 -25.03 -10.72 9.82
CA GLU A 4 -23.85 -10.33 10.61
C GLU A 4 -23.30 -8.99 10.16
N ALA A 5 -23.06 -8.79 8.86
CA ALA A 5 -22.57 -7.52 8.32
C ALA A 5 -23.50 -6.33 8.66
N THR A 6 -24.80 -6.56 8.66
CA THR A 6 -25.77 -5.51 9.01
C THR A 6 -25.63 -5.09 10.47
N ILE A 7 -25.49 -6.04 11.38
CA ILE A 7 -25.32 -5.80 12.82
C ILE A 7 -23.99 -5.10 13.08
N ILE A 8 -22.89 -5.58 12.45
CA ILE A 8 -21.55 -4.96 12.56
C ILE A 8 -21.60 -3.50 12.12
N ARG A 9 -22.21 -3.20 10.97
CA ARG A 9 -22.31 -1.81 10.47
C ARG A 9 -23.13 -0.91 11.37
N ARG A 10 -24.21 -1.42 11.99
CA ARG A 10 -24.96 -0.68 13.02
C ARG A 10 -24.11 -0.38 14.26
N ALA A 11 -23.33 -1.37 14.72
CA ALA A 11 -22.40 -1.18 15.84
C ALA A 11 -21.33 -0.12 15.53
N LEU A 12 -20.74 -0.17 14.31
CA LEU A 12 -19.78 0.84 13.86
C LEU A 12 -20.40 2.24 13.82
N ALA A 13 -21.63 2.38 13.34
CA ALA A 13 -22.34 3.68 13.33
C ALA A 13 -22.55 4.24 14.74
N LEU A 14 -22.92 3.39 15.72
CA LEU A 14 -23.03 3.79 17.13
C LEU A 14 -21.69 4.21 17.75
N LEU A 15 -20.57 3.69 17.23
CA LEU A 15 -19.22 4.05 17.63
C LEU A 15 -18.62 5.19 16.79
N HIS A 16 -19.42 5.81 15.91
CA HIS A 16 -18.97 6.84 14.98
C HIS A 16 -17.81 6.39 14.07
N LYS A 17 -17.81 5.11 13.67
CA LYS A 17 -16.81 4.59 12.73
C LYS A 17 -17.34 4.68 11.30
N ARG A 18 -16.61 5.42 10.48
CA ARG A 18 -16.92 5.61 9.06
C ARG A 18 -16.38 4.47 8.21
N ASN A 19 -15.14 4.06 8.48
CA ASN A 19 -14.45 3.05 7.74
C ASN A 19 -13.97 1.91 8.66
N LEU A 20 -14.23 0.66 8.23
CA LEU A 20 -13.59 -0.55 8.72
C LEU A 20 -12.95 -1.24 7.52
N VAL A 21 -11.64 -1.16 7.39
CA VAL A 21 -10.90 -1.57 6.20
C VAL A 21 -9.96 -2.72 6.55
N LEU A 22 -9.94 -3.76 5.72
CA LEU A 22 -8.95 -4.83 5.82
C LEU A 22 -7.71 -4.48 4.98
N SER A 23 -6.52 -4.54 5.58
CA SER A 23 -5.25 -4.40 4.88
C SER A 23 -4.69 -5.77 4.49
N ILE A 24 -4.37 -5.95 3.21
CA ILE A 24 -3.84 -7.19 2.64
C ILE A 24 -3.03 -6.89 1.37
N HIS A 25 -1.98 -7.68 1.12
CA HIS A 25 -1.19 -7.60 -0.11
C HIS A 25 -1.59 -8.70 -1.09
N ASP A 26 -1.47 -8.45 -2.39
CA ASP A 26 -1.83 -9.39 -3.46
C ASP A 26 -1.32 -10.82 -3.24
N PRO A 27 -0.02 -11.03 -2.89
CA PRO A 27 0.50 -12.40 -2.71
C PRO A 27 -0.19 -13.20 -1.62
N SER A 28 -0.86 -12.51 -0.67
CA SER A 28 -1.47 -13.14 0.50
C SER A 28 -2.87 -13.70 0.25
N PHE A 29 -3.51 -13.37 -0.85
CA PHE A 29 -4.84 -13.89 -1.16
C PHE A 29 -4.85 -15.43 -1.27
N PRO A 30 -5.96 -16.08 -0.90
CA PRO A 30 -6.08 -17.54 -1.07
C PRO A 30 -6.24 -17.89 -2.55
N GLY A 31 -5.79 -19.09 -2.93
CA GLY A 31 -6.16 -19.74 -4.18
C GLY A 31 -7.31 -20.72 -3.96
N ALA A 32 -8.26 -20.84 -4.88
CA ALA A 32 -9.24 -21.92 -4.85
C ALA A 32 -8.61 -23.23 -5.39
N PRO A 33 -9.22 -24.40 -5.10
CA PRO A 33 -8.75 -25.67 -5.67
C PRO A 33 -8.69 -25.62 -7.21
N GLY A 34 -7.56 -26.02 -7.76
CA GLY A 34 -7.31 -26.09 -9.20
C GLY A 34 -6.93 -24.79 -9.88
N GLU A 35 -6.67 -23.70 -9.12
CA GLU A 35 -6.17 -22.44 -9.68
C GLU A 35 -4.86 -21.94 -9.05
N ASP A 36 -4.43 -22.56 -7.97
CA ASP A 36 -3.24 -22.11 -7.24
C ASP A 36 -1.96 -22.37 -8.05
N ILE A 37 -1.20 -21.32 -8.29
CA ILE A 37 0.11 -21.36 -8.97
C ILE A 37 1.28 -21.20 -8.01
N GLY A 38 1.04 -21.17 -6.70
CA GLY A 38 2.04 -20.90 -5.65
C GLY A 38 2.12 -19.43 -5.20
N ARG A 39 1.15 -18.60 -5.60
CA ARG A 39 1.00 -17.18 -5.18
C ARG A 39 -0.48 -16.79 -5.18
N GLY A 40 -0.86 -15.97 -4.22
CA GLY A 40 -2.20 -15.39 -4.17
C GLY A 40 -2.43 -14.30 -5.19
N SER A 41 -3.71 -14.06 -5.50
CA SER A 41 -4.14 -12.93 -6.32
C SER A 41 -5.57 -12.53 -5.98
N PRO A 42 -5.90 -11.23 -5.95
CA PRO A 42 -7.27 -10.77 -5.78
C PRO A 42 -8.15 -11.03 -7.00
N TYR A 43 -7.56 -11.36 -8.17
CA TYR A 43 -8.28 -11.54 -9.44
C TYR A 43 -8.81 -12.96 -9.61
N THR A 44 -8.21 -13.95 -8.96
CA THR A 44 -8.62 -15.35 -9.02
C THR A 44 -9.95 -15.60 -8.31
N ARG A 45 -10.57 -16.74 -8.57
CA ARG A 45 -11.81 -17.16 -7.90
C ARG A 45 -11.65 -17.22 -6.37
N GLY A 46 -10.52 -17.74 -5.88
CA GLY A 46 -10.22 -17.78 -4.44
C GLY A 46 -10.07 -16.40 -3.83
N GLY A 47 -9.37 -15.48 -4.54
CA GLY A 47 -9.25 -14.09 -4.11
C GLY A 47 -10.59 -13.38 -4.07
N ARG A 48 -11.42 -13.52 -5.10
CA ARG A 48 -12.79 -12.95 -5.16
C ARG A 48 -13.68 -13.51 -4.04
N GLY A 49 -13.62 -14.83 -3.80
CA GLY A 49 -14.35 -15.45 -2.70
C GLY A 49 -13.93 -14.92 -1.32
N PHE A 50 -12.63 -14.63 -1.12
CA PHE A 50 -12.16 -13.99 0.09
C PHE A 50 -12.70 -12.56 0.24
N ILE A 51 -12.77 -11.78 -0.84
CA ILE A 51 -13.35 -10.43 -0.82
C ILE A 51 -14.83 -10.46 -0.46
N GLU A 52 -15.59 -11.42 -1.01
CA GLU A 52 -16.99 -11.65 -0.64
C GLU A 52 -17.14 -12.06 0.84
N PHE A 53 -16.24 -12.90 1.34
CA PHE A 53 -16.18 -13.27 2.75
C PHE A 53 -15.97 -12.04 3.66
N ILE A 54 -15.01 -11.17 3.33
CA ILE A 54 -14.75 -9.94 4.08
C ILE A 54 -15.94 -8.98 4.07
N ALA A 55 -16.60 -8.82 2.92
CA ALA A 55 -17.86 -8.06 2.83
C ALA A 55 -18.94 -8.66 3.73
N GLY A 56 -19.01 -9.99 3.81
CA GLY A 56 -19.91 -10.73 4.68
C GLY A 56 -19.67 -10.54 6.18
N LEU A 57 -18.44 -10.19 6.58
CA LEU A 57 -18.06 -9.83 7.95
C LEU A 57 -18.33 -8.35 8.30
N GLY A 58 -18.86 -7.55 7.36
CA GLY A 58 -19.24 -6.16 7.62
C GLY A 58 -18.15 -5.12 7.37
N PHE A 59 -16.99 -5.49 6.83
CA PHE A 59 -15.99 -4.54 6.38
C PHE A 59 -16.58 -3.57 5.34
N THR A 60 -16.04 -2.35 5.29
CA THR A 60 -16.45 -1.28 4.37
C THR A 60 -15.45 -1.04 3.25
N GLY A 61 -14.27 -1.67 3.33
CA GLY A 61 -13.24 -1.54 2.31
C GLY A 61 -12.08 -2.50 2.48
N LEU A 62 -11.22 -2.49 1.46
CA LEU A 62 -9.96 -3.22 1.40
C LEU A 62 -8.84 -2.23 1.08
N GLN A 63 -7.71 -2.34 1.75
CA GLN A 63 -6.48 -1.63 1.42
C GLN A 63 -5.46 -2.64 0.92
N PHE A 64 -5.08 -2.51 -0.35
CA PHE A 64 -4.02 -3.30 -0.95
C PHE A 64 -2.66 -2.65 -0.69
N GLY A 65 -1.60 -3.47 -0.64
CA GLY A 65 -0.23 -2.95 -0.76
C GLY A 65 0.04 -2.44 -2.17
N PRO A 66 1.25 -1.91 -2.44
CA PRO A 66 1.62 -1.51 -3.79
C PRO A 66 1.47 -2.66 -4.78
N GLN A 67 0.87 -2.39 -5.94
CA GLN A 67 0.56 -3.41 -6.96
C GLN A 67 1.44 -3.30 -8.21
N GLY A 68 2.60 -2.66 -8.09
CA GLY A 68 3.58 -2.55 -9.18
C GLY A 68 4.31 -3.86 -9.48
N GLN A 69 4.87 -3.95 -10.68
CA GLN A 69 5.70 -5.07 -11.11
C GLN A 69 6.93 -5.20 -10.23
N THR A 70 7.15 -6.39 -9.69
CA THR A 70 8.34 -6.75 -8.90
C THR A 70 9.34 -7.54 -9.75
N SER A 71 10.63 -7.53 -9.36
CA SER A 71 11.64 -8.33 -10.06
C SER A 71 11.66 -9.79 -9.56
N PRO A 72 12.30 -10.72 -10.30
CA PRO A 72 12.45 -12.11 -9.86
C PRO A 72 13.18 -12.26 -8.52
N ASP A 73 14.07 -11.33 -8.22
CA ASP A 73 14.98 -11.39 -7.07
C ASP A 73 14.54 -10.51 -5.91
N ASN A 74 13.68 -9.51 -6.15
CA ASN A 74 13.09 -8.66 -5.13
C ASN A 74 11.56 -8.74 -5.16
N LYS A 75 10.99 -9.37 -4.15
CA LYS A 75 9.55 -9.56 -3.98
C LYS A 75 8.86 -8.44 -3.18
N SER A 76 9.63 -7.44 -2.69
CA SER A 76 9.08 -6.29 -1.98
C SER A 76 8.14 -5.51 -2.87
N PRO A 77 6.87 -5.33 -2.50
CA PRO A 77 5.94 -4.53 -3.31
C PRO A 77 6.31 -3.04 -3.30
N TYR A 78 7.07 -2.57 -2.30
CA TYR A 78 7.48 -1.17 -2.15
C TYR A 78 8.60 -0.74 -3.11
N ASP A 79 9.26 -1.72 -3.75
CA ASP A 79 10.25 -1.50 -4.82
C ASP A 79 9.66 -1.80 -6.21
N GLY A 80 8.36 -2.01 -6.31
CA GLY A 80 7.65 -2.25 -7.56
C GLY A 80 7.53 -1.00 -8.44
N THR A 81 7.11 -1.20 -9.70
CA THR A 81 6.84 -0.11 -10.64
C THR A 81 5.65 0.75 -10.20
N ILE A 82 5.63 2.01 -10.63
CA ILE A 82 4.60 2.97 -10.21
C ILE A 82 3.42 3.11 -11.19
N PHE A 83 3.58 2.64 -12.42
CA PHE A 83 2.51 2.65 -13.44
C PHE A 83 2.10 1.25 -13.88
N ALA A 84 3.05 0.38 -14.19
CA ALA A 84 2.77 -1.00 -14.59
C ALA A 84 2.22 -1.81 -13.40
N ARG A 85 1.26 -2.69 -13.68
CA ARG A 85 0.71 -3.63 -12.69
C ARG A 85 1.54 -4.89 -12.59
N ASN A 86 1.51 -5.52 -11.42
CA ASN A 86 2.21 -6.78 -11.19
C ASN A 86 1.57 -7.93 -11.97
N LEU A 87 2.25 -8.38 -13.00
CA LEU A 87 1.80 -9.48 -13.86
C LEU A 87 1.64 -10.80 -13.09
N LEU A 88 2.30 -10.96 -11.94
CA LEU A 88 2.16 -12.15 -11.10
C LEU A 88 0.78 -12.27 -10.45
N SER A 89 -0.05 -11.22 -10.51
CA SER A 89 -1.43 -11.24 -10.02
C SER A 89 -2.46 -11.70 -11.07
N VAL A 90 -2.07 -11.87 -12.34
CA VAL A 90 -2.98 -12.27 -13.43
C VAL A 90 -3.62 -13.64 -13.15
N ASP A 91 -4.93 -13.74 -13.33
CA ASP A 91 -5.67 -15.00 -13.35
C ASP A 91 -5.51 -15.68 -14.71
N LEU A 92 -4.63 -16.70 -14.77
CA LEU A 92 -4.36 -17.46 -15.99
C LEU A 92 -5.54 -18.34 -16.41
N LEU A 93 -6.35 -18.83 -15.46
CA LEU A 93 -7.53 -19.64 -15.80
C LEU A 93 -8.58 -18.81 -16.51
N ALA A 94 -8.71 -17.52 -16.19
CA ALA A 94 -9.59 -16.63 -16.93
C ALA A 94 -9.17 -16.53 -18.40
N LEU A 95 -7.87 -16.45 -18.71
CA LEU A 95 -7.36 -16.39 -20.09
C LEU A 95 -7.68 -17.65 -20.91
N ALA A 96 -7.82 -18.79 -20.22
CA ALA A 96 -8.14 -20.08 -20.85
C ALA A 96 -9.65 -20.31 -21.00
N HIS A 97 -10.46 -19.86 -20.05
CA HIS A 97 -11.86 -20.29 -19.92
C HIS A 97 -12.89 -19.16 -20.10
N ASP A 98 -12.55 -17.90 -19.82
CA ASP A 98 -13.48 -16.79 -20.02
C ASP A 98 -13.57 -16.45 -21.54
N PRO A 99 -14.77 -16.52 -22.15
CA PRO A 99 -14.99 -16.22 -23.56
C PRO A 99 -14.47 -14.83 -24.00
N ARG A 100 -14.41 -13.87 -23.09
CA ARG A 100 -13.85 -12.53 -23.35
C ARG A 100 -12.43 -12.60 -23.90
N TRP A 101 -11.63 -13.53 -23.42
CA TRP A 101 -10.24 -13.71 -23.82
C TRP A 101 -10.07 -14.60 -25.07
N ALA A 102 -11.17 -15.09 -25.66
CA ALA A 102 -11.14 -15.90 -26.89
C ALA A 102 -10.24 -17.15 -26.80
N GLY A 103 -9.96 -17.65 -25.58
CA GLY A 103 -9.09 -18.80 -25.35
C GLY A 103 -7.64 -18.57 -25.84
N ILE A 104 -7.09 -17.37 -25.54
CA ILE A 104 -5.71 -17.01 -25.92
C ILE A 104 -4.66 -17.85 -25.20
N LEU A 105 -4.97 -18.41 -24.02
CA LEU A 105 -4.13 -19.37 -23.32
C LEU A 105 -4.72 -20.77 -23.45
N PRO A 106 -3.96 -21.79 -23.90
CA PRO A 106 -4.44 -23.17 -23.94
C PRO A 106 -4.80 -23.68 -22.55
N VAL A 107 -5.92 -24.42 -22.44
CA VAL A 107 -6.40 -25.01 -21.17
C VAL A 107 -5.36 -25.93 -20.54
N GLU A 108 -4.64 -26.68 -21.37
CA GLU A 108 -3.59 -27.59 -20.96
C GLU A 108 -2.43 -26.86 -20.27
N SER A 109 -2.07 -25.67 -20.77
CA SER A 109 -1.03 -24.84 -20.18
C SER A 109 -1.45 -24.30 -18.81
N ALA A 110 -2.66 -23.76 -18.69
CA ALA A 110 -3.21 -23.30 -17.43
C ALA A 110 -3.31 -24.45 -16.40
N THR A 111 -3.79 -25.63 -16.81
CA THR A 111 -3.90 -26.81 -15.96
C THR A 111 -2.54 -27.31 -15.46
N ARG A 112 -1.53 -27.34 -16.34
CA ARG A 112 -0.16 -27.75 -15.99
C ARG A 112 0.43 -26.84 -14.91
N LEU A 113 0.23 -25.53 -15.00
CA LEU A 113 0.75 -24.57 -14.03
C LEU A 113 0.12 -24.76 -12.65
N THR A 114 -1.18 -24.97 -12.59
CA THR A 114 -1.90 -25.21 -11.32
C THR A 114 -1.60 -26.58 -10.71
N ALA A 115 -1.27 -27.59 -11.52
CA ALA A 115 -0.89 -28.92 -11.02
C ALA A 115 0.50 -28.94 -10.37
N ASN A 116 1.37 -28.00 -10.70
CA ASN A 116 2.73 -27.86 -10.15
C ASN A 116 2.83 -26.91 -8.95
N ALA A 117 1.69 -26.47 -8.41
CA ALA A 117 1.66 -25.62 -7.22
C ALA A 117 2.38 -26.28 -6.04
N THR A 118 3.08 -25.50 -5.24
CA THR A 118 3.78 -25.99 -4.06
C THR A 118 2.83 -26.61 -3.06
N ALA A 119 3.22 -27.73 -2.45
CA ALA A 119 2.42 -28.46 -1.48
C ALA A 119 2.06 -27.62 -0.22
N ASP A 120 2.84 -26.60 0.11
CA ASP A 120 2.59 -25.65 1.19
C ASP A 120 1.88 -24.40 0.65
N GLY A 121 0.57 -24.42 0.61
CA GLY A 121 -0.26 -23.27 0.19
C GLY A 121 -0.18 -22.04 1.09
N ARG A 122 0.65 -22.05 2.15
CA ARG A 122 0.79 -20.96 3.13
C ARG A 122 1.92 -19.97 2.79
N ARG A 123 2.80 -20.28 1.85
CA ARG A 123 3.93 -19.45 1.46
C ARG A 123 3.99 -19.22 -0.04
N VAL A 124 4.44 -18.04 -0.44
CA VAL A 124 4.63 -17.68 -1.85
C VAL A 124 5.93 -18.26 -2.38
N ALA A 125 5.85 -18.96 -3.51
CA ALA A 125 7.00 -19.47 -4.26
C ALA A 125 7.46 -18.46 -5.33
N HIS A 126 7.90 -17.26 -4.92
CA HIS A 126 8.04 -16.06 -5.76
C HIS A 126 8.80 -16.30 -7.07
N ARG A 127 10.04 -16.80 -7.01
CA ARG A 127 10.89 -17.01 -8.20
C ARG A 127 10.30 -18.03 -9.16
N GLN A 128 9.78 -19.15 -8.62
CA GLN A 128 9.13 -20.18 -9.43
C GLN A 128 7.89 -19.65 -10.15
N VAL A 129 7.04 -18.91 -9.41
CA VAL A 129 5.82 -18.28 -9.95
C VAL A 129 6.18 -17.24 -11.00
N HIS A 130 7.24 -16.44 -10.76
CA HIS A 130 7.68 -15.44 -11.72
C HIS A 130 8.00 -16.05 -13.08
N THR A 131 8.85 -17.06 -13.13
CA THR A 131 9.20 -17.76 -14.38
C THR A 131 7.97 -18.35 -15.05
N ALA A 132 7.15 -19.11 -14.32
CA ALA A 132 5.97 -19.78 -14.86
C ALA A 132 4.92 -18.80 -15.39
N MET A 133 4.76 -17.64 -14.72
CA MET A 133 3.81 -16.62 -15.13
C MET A 133 4.25 -15.90 -16.41
N MET A 134 5.55 -15.54 -16.50
CA MET A 134 6.07 -14.90 -17.71
C MET A 134 5.95 -15.82 -18.93
N ASP A 135 6.31 -17.11 -18.80
CA ASP A 135 6.16 -18.10 -19.88
C ASP A 135 4.69 -18.23 -20.32
N ALA A 136 3.74 -18.28 -19.36
CA ALA A 136 2.33 -18.39 -19.67
C ALA A 136 1.76 -17.13 -20.36
N LEU A 137 2.22 -15.94 -19.95
CA LEU A 137 1.78 -14.68 -20.58
C LEU A 137 2.38 -14.50 -21.98
N ASP A 138 3.57 -15.00 -22.22
CA ASP A 138 4.16 -15.06 -23.57
C ASP A 138 3.38 -16.03 -24.47
N GLU A 139 2.97 -17.20 -23.96
CA GLU A 139 2.10 -18.13 -24.67
C GLU A 139 0.71 -17.51 -24.95
N ALA A 140 0.13 -16.78 -24.00
CA ALA A 140 -1.13 -16.07 -24.17
C ALA A 140 -1.03 -14.98 -25.25
N TYR A 141 0.07 -14.23 -25.29
CA TYR A 141 0.31 -13.26 -26.35
C TYR A 141 0.45 -13.94 -27.73
N ALA A 142 1.18 -15.05 -27.83
CA ALA A 142 1.26 -15.82 -29.07
C ALA A 142 -0.13 -16.31 -29.52
N GLY A 143 -0.97 -16.76 -28.58
CA GLY A 143 -2.37 -17.09 -28.83
C GLY A 143 -3.21 -15.91 -29.32
N PHE A 144 -3.03 -14.72 -28.72
CA PHE A 144 -3.66 -13.48 -29.18
C PHE A 144 -3.29 -13.14 -30.63
N VAL A 145 -2.00 -13.17 -30.98
CA VAL A 145 -1.51 -12.92 -32.34
C VAL A 145 -2.11 -13.93 -33.33
N ALA A 146 -2.12 -15.23 -32.99
CA ALA A 146 -2.72 -16.26 -33.80
C ALA A 146 -4.23 -16.03 -34.06
N ARG A 147 -4.98 -15.55 -33.03
CA ARG A 147 -6.40 -15.19 -33.17
C ARG A 147 -6.60 -13.96 -34.07
N ARG A 148 -5.79 -12.92 -33.85
CA ARG A 148 -5.83 -11.68 -34.66
C ARG A 148 -5.58 -11.95 -36.14
N ASP A 149 -4.62 -12.79 -36.44
CA ASP A 149 -4.17 -13.05 -37.81
C ASP A 149 -5.00 -14.13 -38.51
N ALA A 150 -5.91 -14.82 -37.82
CA ALA A 150 -6.78 -15.85 -38.39
C ALA A 150 -7.86 -15.26 -39.32
N ARG A 151 -7.78 -15.58 -40.61
CA ARG A 151 -8.64 -14.99 -41.64
C ARG A 151 -10.02 -15.66 -41.79
N ASN A 152 -10.21 -16.88 -41.31
CA ASN A 152 -11.40 -17.71 -41.56
C ASN A 152 -11.98 -18.26 -40.25
N ILE A 153 -12.44 -17.37 -39.34
CA ILE A 153 -13.13 -17.78 -38.12
C ILE A 153 -14.62 -17.98 -38.45
N LEU A 154 -15.05 -19.23 -38.48
CA LEU A 154 -16.43 -19.60 -38.78
C LEU A 154 -17.40 -19.36 -37.63
N ASP A 155 -16.92 -19.49 -36.40
CA ASP A 155 -17.73 -19.22 -35.22
C ASP A 155 -17.94 -17.72 -34.99
N PRO A 156 -19.19 -17.22 -35.12
CA PRO A 156 -19.50 -15.80 -34.99
C PRO A 156 -19.27 -15.28 -33.56
N THR A 157 -19.44 -16.13 -32.52
CA THR A 157 -19.22 -15.77 -31.13
C THR A 157 -17.74 -15.53 -30.87
N LEU A 158 -16.89 -16.45 -31.32
CA LEU A 158 -15.43 -16.31 -31.21
C LEU A 158 -14.93 -15.09 -31.98
N ARG A 159 -15.47 -14.85 -33.18
CA ARG A 159 -15.13 -13.67 -33.99
C ARG A 159 -15.46 -12.39 -33.25
N ALA A 160 -16.67 -12.27 -32.69
CA ALA A 160 -17.09 -11.10 -31.93
C ALA A 160 -16.22 -10.89 -30.64
N ALA A 161 -15.80 -11.96 -29.99
CA ALA A 161 -14.90 -11.89 -28.82
C ALA A 161 -13.52 -11.34 -29.25
N ILE A 162 -12.97 -11.80 -30.38
CA ILE A 162 -11.67 -11.33 -30.89
C ILE A 162 -11.75 -9.85 -31.30
N GLU A 163 -12.80 -9.44 -32.01
CA GLU A 163 -13.01 -8.05 -32.44
C GLU A 163 -13.08 -7.12 -31.22
N ARG A 164 -13.78 -7.54 -30.16
CA ARG A 164 -13.85 -6.80 -28.89
C ARG A 164 -12.48 -6.73 -28.21
N LEU A 165 -11.79 -7.86 -28.08
CA LEU A 165 -10.46 -7.93 -27.48
C LEU A 165 -9.46 -6.98 -28.17
N LEU A 166 -9.49 -6.92 -29.51
CA LEU A 166 -8.66 -6.00 -30.30
C LEU A 166 -9.03 -4.54 -30.04
N ALA A 167 -10.32 -4.22 -29.97
CA ALA A 167 -10.79 -2.86 -29.70
C ALA A 167 -10.42 -2.40 -28.29
N ASP A 168 -10.61 -3.26 -27.29
CA ASP A 168 -10.28 -2.97 -25.88
C ASP A 168 -8.77 -2.78 -25.71
N PHE A 169 -7.95 -3.60 -26.36
CA PHE A 169 -6.49 -3.43 -26.31
C PHE A 169 -6.05 -2.14 -26.99
N ALA A 170 -6.63 -1.78 -28.14
CA ALA A 170 -6.32 -0.51 -28.81
C ALA A 170 -6.72 0.71 -27.94
N ALA A 171 -7.85 0.65 -27.27
CA ALA A 171 -8.30 1.69 -26.33
C ALA A 171 -7.33 1.83 -25.15
N PHE A 172 -6.91 0.72 -24.55
CA PHE A 172 -5.91 0.70 -23.48
C PHE A 172 -4.58 1.34 -23.91
N GLN A 173 -4.08 0.98 -25.10
CA GLN A 173 -2.85 1.58 -25.62
C GLN A 173 -2.98 3.10 -25.83
N ALA A 174 -4.13 3.56 -26.36
CA ALA A 174 -4.37 4.97 -26.58
C ALA A 174 -4.44 5.76 -25.27
N GLU A 175 -5.13 5.23 -24.26
CA GLU A 175 -5.28 5.86 -22.95
C GLU A 175 -3.96 5.93 -22.19
N HIS A 176 -3.18 4.87 -22.22
CA HIS A 176 -2.00 4.71 -21.39
C HIS A 176 -0.67 4.96 -22.09
N HIS A 177 -0.68 5.46 -23.34
CA HIS A 177 0.49 5.56 -24.22
C HIS A 177 1.73 6.18 -23.58
N ARG A 178 1.57 7.18 -22.67
CA ARG A 178 2.69 7.95 -22.12
C ARG A 178 3.59 7.11 -21.20
N TRP A 179 3.00 6.39 -20.24
CA TRP A 179 3.78 5.53 -19.35
C TRP A 179 4.07 4.19 -20.00
N LEU A 180 3.13 3.66 -20.80
CA LEU A 180 3.23 2.35 -21.44
C LEU A 180 4.42 2.28 -22.39
N GLU A 181 4.70 3.35 -23.17
CA GLU A 181 5.89 3.41 -24.02
C GLU A 181 7.17 3.26 -23.19
N ARG A 182 7.27 3.97 -22.06
CA ARG A 182 8.46 3.92 -21.19
C ARG A 182 8.67 2.53 -20.61
N ASP A 183 7.61 1.94 -20.08
CA ASP A 183 7.66 0.66 -19.40
C ASP A 183 7.96 -0.48 -20.37
N THR A 184 7.29 -0.49 -21.52
CA THR A 184 7.54 -1.52 -22.56
C THR A 184 8.93 -1.39 -23.16
N LEU A 185 9.44 -0.17 -23.33
CA LEU A 185 10.79 0.07 -23.84
C LEU A 185 11.86 -0.37 -22.86
N PHE A 186 11.68 -0.11 -21.55
CA PHE A 186 12.58 -0.62 -20.51
C PHE A 186 12.67 -2.14 -20.56
N THR A 187 11.51 -2.81 -20.53
CA THR A 187 11.46 -4.28 -20.51
C THR A 187 12.10 -4.87 -21.77
N THR A 188 11.82 -4.26 -22.94
CA THR A 188 12.44 -4.69 -24.22
C THR A 188 13.97 -4.51 -24.21
N LEU A 189 14.47 -3.41 -23.64
CA LEU A 189 15.91 -3.17 -23.54
C LEU A 189 16.57 -4.09 -22.51
N ALA A 190 15.89 -4.38 -21.39
CA ALA A 190 16.38 -5.36 -20.41
C ALA A 190 16.55 -6.75 -21.03
N GLU A 191 15.58 -7.20 -21.84
CA GLU A 191 15.70 -8.45 -22.60
C GLU A 191 16.85 -8.39 -23.63
N LEU A 192 16.98 -7.28 -24.37
CA LEU A 192 18.03 -7.11 -25.39
C LEU A 192 19.42 -7.14 -24.80
N HIS A 193 19.60 -6.56 -23.62
CA HIS A 193 20.89 -6.48 -22.93
C HIS A 193 21.14 -7.63 -21.94
N GLY A 194 20.14 -8.47 -21.68
CA GLY A 194 20.22 -9.59 -20.74
C GLY A 194 20.38 -9.18 -19.27
N THR A 195 20.03 -7.94 -18.94
CA THR A 195 20.05 -7.40 -17.57
C THR A 195 19.08 -6.22 -17.43
N ASP A 196 18.42 -6.13 -16.28
CA ASP A 196 17.57 -5.00 -15.89
C ASP A 196 18.36 -3.85 -15.21
N ASP A 197 19.64 -4.07 -14.89
CA ASP A 197 20.50 -2.98 -14.45
C ASP A 197 20.90 -2.09 -15.64
N TRP A 198 20.07 -1.07 -15.88
CA TRP A 198 20.25 -0.11 -16.97
C TRP A 198 21.57 0.68 -16.91
N ARG A 199 22.25 0.68 -15.77
CA ARG A 199 23.57 1.32 -15.61
C ARG A 199 24.66 0.60 -16.37
N LEU A 200 24.43 -0.69 -16.67
CA LEU A 200 25.32 -1.53 -17.47
C LEU A 200 24.99 -1.47 -18.98
N TRP A 201 23.89 -0.83 -19.38
CA TRP A 201 23.53 -0.71 -20.79
C TRP A 201 24.45 0.28 -21.53
N PRO A 202 24.55 0.17 -22.87
CA PRO A 202 25.23 1.17 -23.68
C PRO A 202 24.68 2.58 -23.37
N PRO A 203 25.54 3.61 -23.31
CA PRO A 203 25.12 4.98 -22.90
C PRO A 203 23.93 5.52 -23.66
N GLN A 204 23.80 5.24 -24.95
CA GLN A 204 22.69 5.65 -25.81
C GLN A 204 21.35 5.03 -25.38
N ASP A 205 21.32 3.88 -24.73
CA ASP A 205 20.11 3.22 -24.24
C ASP A 205 19.84 3.57 -22.76
N ALA A 206 20.93 3.68 -21.97
CA ALA A 206 20.84 4.10 -20.58
C ALA A 206 20.34 5.54 -20.39
N ARG A 207 20.41 6.40 -21.42
CA ARG A 207 20.10 7.83 -21.34
C ARG A 207 18.89 8.28 -22.16
N ILE A 208 18.13 7.41 -22.77
CA ILE A 208 17.01 7.74 -23.69
C ILE A 208 16.06 8.81 -23.11
N TYR A 209 15.79 8.79 -21.81
CA TYR A 209 14.91 9.77 -21.15
C TYR A 209 15.67 10.82 -20.30
N CYS A 210 17.00 10.81 -20.37
CA CYS A 210 17.85 11.81 -19.70
C CYS A 210 19.12 12.05 -20.54
N PRO A 211 18.97 12.69 -21.72
CA PRO A 211 20.08 12.93 -22.64
C PRO A 211 21.15 13.83 -22.02
N ALA A 212 22.41 13.60 -22.41
CA ALA A 212 23.47 14.54 -22.08
C ALA A 212 23.25 15.87 -22.83
N PRO A 213 23.79 16.98 -22.33
CA PRO A 213 23.68 18.27 -23.01
C PRO A 213 24.11 18.20 -24.49
N GLY A 214 23.20 18.57 -25.38
CA GLY A 214 23.42 18.52 -26.84
C GLY A 214 23.11 17.16 -27.51
N GLU A 215 22.78 16.11 -26.78
CA GLU A 215 22.52 14.77 -27.34
C GLU A 215 21.02 14.45 -27.52
N ALA A 216 20.10 15.30 -27.08
CA ALA A 216 18.65 15.04 -27.10
C ALA A 216 18.14 14.55 -28.47
N ALA A 217 18.53 15.22 -29.58
CA ALA A 217 18.12 14.81 -30.92
C ALA A 217 18.69 13.45 -31.37
N ALA A 218 19.83 13.04 -30.85
CA ALA A 218 20.41 11.72 -31.15
C ALA A 218 19.62 10.62 -30.39
N GLU A 219 19.27 10.88 -29.14
CA GLU A 219 18.51 9.95 -28.32
C GLU A 219 17.04 9.83 -28.76
N ASP A 220 16.40 10.91 -29.19
CA ASP A 220 15.08 10.84 -29.84
C ASP A 220 15.09 9.97 -31.08
N ARG A 221 16.12 10.10 -31.93
CA ARG A 221 16.27 9.21 -33.10
C ARG A 221 16.51 7.76 -32.69
N ARG A 222 17.28 7.52 -31.62
CA ARG A 222 17.51 6.18 -31.09
C ARG A 222 16.22 5.58 -30.59
N ARG A 223 15.45 6.32 -29.78
CA ARG A 223 14.13 5.92 -29.29
C ARG A 223 13.18 5.59 -30.42
N ALA A 224 13.02 6.48 -31.39
CA ALA A 224 12.16 6.26 -32.55
C ALA A 224 12.55 4.98 -33.32
N ARG A 225 13.87 4.72 -33.47
CA ARG A 225 14.35 3.48 -34.11
C ARG A 225 13.98 2.24 -33.31
N LEU A 226 14.16 2.26 -31.98
CA LEU A 226 13.80 1.13 -31.11
C LEU A 226 12.32 0.82 -31.16
N LEU A 227 11.45 1.83 -31.13
CA LEU A 227 10.00 1.68 -31.22
C LEU A 227 9.58 0.97 -32.53
N VAL A 228 10.27 1.23 -33.62
CA VAL A 228 9.99 0.56 -34.92
C VAL A 228 10.63 -0.83 -34.97
N THR A 229 11.90 -0.96 -34.58
CA THR A 229 12.64 -2.21 -34.74
C THR A 229 12.13 -3.32 -33.83
N HIS A 230 11.67 -2.96 -32.63
CA HIS A 230 11.21 -3.90 -31.59
C HIS A 230 9.70 -3.86 -31.36
N ALA A 231 8.92 -3.33 -32.32
CA ALA A 231 7.47 -3.19 -32.20
C ALA A 231 6.74 -4.48 -31.71
N PRO A 232 7.09 -5.71 -32.12
CA PRO A 232 6.45 -6.92 -31.61
C PRO A 232 6.71 -7.18 -30.11
N ALA A 233 7.91 -6.88 -29.60
CA ALA A 233 8.24 -7.04 -28.19
C ALA A 233 7.50 -5.99 -27.34
N LEU A 234 7.49 -4.74 -27.80
CA LEU A 234 6.74 -3.65 -27.17
C LEU A 234 5.23 -3.96 -27.09
N GLU A 235 4.65 -4.48 -28.19
CA GLU A 235 3.24 -4.88 -28.23
C GLU A 235 2.97 -6.04 -27.25
N ARG A 236 3.86 -7.02 -27.16
CA ARG A 236 3.75 -8.13 -26.21
C ARG A 236 3.65 -7.62 -24.77
N HIS A 237 4.59 -6.78 -24.35
CA HIS A 237 4.59 -6.22 -22.98
C HIS A 237 3.35 -5.32 -22.74
N ALA A 238 2.95 -4.53 -23.74
CA ALA A 238 1.72 -3.74 -23.66
C ALA A 238 0.48 -4.62 -23.48
N PHE A 239 0.40 -5.75 -24.19
CA PHE A 239 -0.71 -6.69 -24.09
C PHE A 239 -0.76 -7.39 -22.72
N GLN A 240 0.39 -7.76 -22.16
CA GLN A 240 0.48 -8.32 -20.81
C GLN A 240 -0.03 -7.32 -19.77
N GLN A 241 0.34 -6.05 -19.88
CA GLN A 241 -0.18 -5.00 -18.99
C GLN A 241 -1.69 -4.75 -19.21
N PHE A 242 -2.18 -4.81 -20.43
CA PHE A 242 -3.62 -4.75 -20.71
C PHE A 242 -4.39 -5.84 -19.98
N ILE A 243 -3.92 -7.09 -20.00
CA ILE A 243 -4.55 -8.19 -19.26
C ILE A 243 -4.66 -7.85 -17.77
N ALA A 244 -3.56 -7.42 -17.16
CA ALA A 244 -3.53 -7.13 -15.72
C ALA A 244 -4.47 -5.97 -15.33
N HIS A 245 -4.55 -4.92 -16.16
CA HIS A 245 -5.46 -3.79 -15.95
C HIS A 245 -6.92 -4.20 -16.12
N ALA A 246 -7.25 -4.94 -17.19
CA ALA A 246 -8.61 -5.39 -17.43
C ALA A 246 -9.15 -6.31 -16.31
N GLN A 247 -8.29 -7.17 -15.74
CA GLN A 247 -8.69 -7.99 -14.58
C GLN A 247 -8.83 -7.17 -13.30
N HIS A 248 -8.09 -6.06 -13.17
CA HIS A 248 -8.29 -5.14 -12.07
C HIS A 248 -9.63 -4.38 -12.19
N ASP A 249 -10.02 -3.98 -13.38
CA ASP A 249 -11.32 -3.35 -13.61
C ASP A 249 -12.48 -4.27 -13.22
N ASP A 250 -12.38 -5.57 -13.55
CA ASP A 250 -13.35 -6.58 -13.09
C ASP A 250 -13.41 -6.70 -11.56
N LEU A 251 -12.26 -6.55 -10.89
CA LEU A 251 -12.20 -6.54 -9.43
C LEU A 251 -12.86 -5.29 -8.85
N ARG A 252 -12.64 -4.13 -9.44
CA ARG A 252 -13.30 -2.88 -9.04
C ARG A 252 -14.82 -2.99 -9.15
N ASP A 253 -15.31 -3.58 -10.24
CA ASP A 253 -16.74 -3.86 -10.41
C ASP A 253 -17.28 -4.79 -9.32
N LEU A 254 -16.51 -5.81 -8.92
CA LEU A 254 -16.89 -6.69 -7.81
C LEU A 254 -16.97 -5.92 -6.49
N THR A 255 -15.92 -5.17 -6.13
CA THR A 255 -15.90 -4.41 -4.87
C THR A 255 -17.00 -3.37 -4.81
N ALA A 256 -17.29 -2.68 -5.92
CA ALA A 256 -18.41 -1.74 -6.01
C ALA A 256 -19.76 -2.42 -5.78
N ARG A 257 -20.01 -3.57 -6.41
CA ARG A 257 -21.25 -4.37 -6.18
C ARG A 257 -21.39 -4.83 -4.73
N LEU A 258 -20.29 -5.11 -4.04
CA LEU A 258 -20.28 -5.49 -2.63
C LEU A 258 -20.37 -4.30 -1.67
N GLY A 259 -20.30 -3.07 -2.19
CA GLY A 259 -20.30 -1.84 -1.38
C GLY A 259 -19.01 -1.70 -0.56
N LEU A 260 -17.87 -2.16 -1.11
CA LEU A 260 -16.53 -2.01 -0.55
C LEU A 260 -15.77 -0.92 -1.27
N LYS A 261 -15.13 -0.02 -0.52
CA LYS A 261 -14.10 0.87 -1.08
C LYS A 261 -12.81 0.11 -1.28
N LEU A 262 -12.13 0.36 -2.38
CA LEU A 262 -10.82 -0.18 -2.68
C LEU A 262 -9.75 0.90 -2.53
N PHE A 263 -8.79 0.70 -1.60
CA PHE A 263 -7.68 1.62 -1.37
C PHE A 263 -6.39 1.03 -1.94
N GLY A 264 -5.69 1.83 -2.74
CA GLY A 264 -4.35 1.54 -3.23
C GLY A 264 -3.27 2.04 -2.27
N ASP A 265 -2.02 1.78 -2.60
CA ASP A 265 -0.84 2.22 -1.84
C ASP A 265 0.11 3.03 -2.73
N LEU A 266 0.20 4.33 -2.47
CA LEU A 266 1.13 5.24 -3.13
C LEU A 266 2.49 5.14 -2.44
N GLN A 267 3.29 4.16 -2.85
CA GLN A 267 4.61 3.91 -2.31
C GLN A 267 5.55 5.10 -2.53
N ILE A 268 6.44 5.34 -1.57
CA ILE A 268 7.50 6.36 -1.72
C ILE A 268 8.67 5.83 -2.56
N GLY A 269 8.89 4.52 -2.58
CA GLY A 269 9.90 3.85 -3.37
C GLY A 269 9.64 3.92 -4.87
N LEU A 270 10.72 3.76 -5.65
CA LEU A 270 10.69 3.72 -7.11
C LEU A 270 11.55 2.53 -7.59
N SER A 271 11.01 1.74 -8.52
CA SER A 271 11.74 0.66 -9.16
C SER A 271 12.93 1.18 -9.99
N ASP A 272 13.87 0.30 -10.33
CA ASP A 272 14.96 0.68 -11.26
C ASP A 272 14.44 1.05 -12.65
N GLN A 273 13.33 0.46 -13.09
CA GLN A 273 12.60 0.85 -14.30
C GLN A 273 12.10 2.30 -14.24
N ASP A 274 11.47 2.70 -13.14
CA ASP A 274 10.99 4.07 -12.97
C ASP A 274 12.14 5.07 -12.84
N ARG A 275 13.23 4.67 -12.15
CA ARG A 275 14.45 5.47 -12.04
C ARG A 275 15.09 5.73 -13.39
N TRP A 276 15.07 4.78 -14.31
CA TRP A 276 15.51 4.98 -15.69
C TRP A 276 14.56 5.85 -16.48
N SER A 277 13.26 5.56 -16.40
CA SER A 277 12.20 6.22 -17.18
C SER A 277 12.02 7.69 -16.84
N TYR A 278 12.19 8.06 -15.57
CA TYR A 278 11.92 9.40 -15.04
C TYR A 278 13.17 10.07 -14.47
N ARG A 279 14.35 9.56 -14.80
CA ARG A 279 15.65 10.03 -14.27
C ARG A 279 15.84 11.55 -14.34
N ALA A 280 15.34 12.19 -15.39
CA ALA A 280 15.45 13.65 -15.58
C ALA A 280 14.70 14.47 -14.52
N LEU A 281 13.79 13.85 -13.76
CA LEU A 281 13.00 14.50 -12.71
C LEU A 281 13.66 14.47 -11.32
N PHE A 282 14.84 13.85 -11.19
CA PHE A 282 15.46 13.60 -9.89
C PHE A 282 16.74 14.40 -9.70
N LEU A 283 17.00 14.77 -8.43
CA LEU A 283 18.28 15.32 -8.02
C LEU A 283 19.39 14.28 -8.21
N ALA A 284 20.46 14.67 -8.90
CA ALA A 284 21.57 13.76 -9.21
C ALA A 284 22.43 13.42 -7.98
N ASP A 285 22.60 14.39 -7.04
CA ASP A 285 23.59 14.33 -5.97
C ASP A 285 23.02 13.84 -4.63
N TYR A 286 21.73 13.56 -4.55
CA TYR A 286 21.07 13.21 -3.31
C TYR A 286 20.13 12.00 -3.46
N HIS A 287 20.14 11.14 -2.44
CA HIS A 287 19.16 10.09 -2.24
C HIS A 287 18.30 10.39 -1.00
N MET A 288 17.11 9.79 -0.95
CA MET A 288 16.20 9.86 0.17
C MET A 288 16.31 8.61 1.05
N GLY A 289 16.13 8.80 2.35
CA GLY A 289 16.03 7.76 3.36
C GLY A 289 15.23 8.22 4.57
N ALA A 290 15.16 7.38 5.59
CA ALA A 290 14.60 7.76 6.88
C ALA A 290 15.70 8.25 7.82
N PRO A 291 15.51 9.39 8.50
CA PRO A 291 16.44 9.86 9.52
C PRO A 291 16.45 8.95 10.77
N PRO A 292 17.46 9.11 11.65
CA PRO A 292 17.38 8.55 12.99
C PRO A 292 16.06 8.94 13.67
N SER A 293 15.44 7.97 14.37
CA SER A 293 14.15 8.16 15.04
C SER A 293 14.05 7.31 16.30
N ARG A 294 13.01 7.52 17.12
CA ARG A 294 12.74 6.71 18.32
C ARG A 294 12.61 5.21 17.99
N THR A 295 12.03 4.87 16.83
CA THR A 295 11.79 3.49 16.44
C THR A 295 12.93 2.88 15.63
N ASN A 296 13.83 3.70 15.09
CA ASN A 296 15.05 3.29 14.41
C ASN A 296 16.16 4.33 14.64
N PRO A 297 16.99 4.16 15.66
CA PRO A 297 18.06 5.11 16.01
C PRO A 297 19.13 5.27 14.94
N ASP A 298 19.35 4.26 14.08
CA ASP A 298 20.38 4.28 13.05
C ASP A 298 19.92 4.97 11.76
N GLY A 299 18.59 5.20 11.58
CA GLY A 299 18.03 5.61 10.32
C GLY A 299 18.05 4.50 9.27
N GLN A 300 17.61 4.81 8.04
CA GLN A 300 17.56 3.85 6.94
C GLN A 300 17.99 4.49 5.61
N PRO A 301 19.09 4.04 4.99
CA PRO A 301 19.52 4.51 3.67
C PRO A 301 18.76 3.75 2.56
N TRP A 302 17.58 4.22 2.18
CA TRP A 302 16.76 3.56 1.16
C TRP A 302 17.31 3.67 -0.26
N ASN A 303 18.21 4.64 -0.51
CA ASN A 303 18.72 4.95 -1.83
C ASN A 303 17.64 5.34 -2.86
N TYR A 304 16.48 5.82 -2.41
CA TYR A 304 15.43 6.28 -3.31
C TYR A 304 15.81 7.63 -3.94
N PRO A 305 15.44 7.89 -5.20
CA PRO A 305 15.65 9.17 -5.83
C PRO A 305 14.78 10.24 -5.18
N VAL A 306 15.20 11.48 -5.31
CA VAL A 306 14.53 12.67 -4.78
C VAL A 306 14.04 13.52 -5.94
N LEU A 307 12.78 13.89 -5.95
CA LEU A 307 12.22 14.79 -6.96
C LEU A 307 12.93 16.14 -6.90
N ASP A 308 13.32 16.69 -8.06
CA ASP A 308 14.05 17.95 -8.16
C ASP A 308 13.09 19.15 -7.98
N PRO A 309 13.20 19.92 -6.88
CA PRO A 309 12.34 21.07 -6.64
C PRO A 309 12.41 22.16 -7.72
N ALA A 310 13.52 22.25 -8.46
CA ALA A 310 13.66 23.21 -9.55
C ALA A 310 12.71 22.93 -10.73
N GLN A 311 12.08 21.74 -10.74
CA GLN A 311 11.15 21.32 -11.78
C GLN A 311 9.69 21.19 -11.27
N TYR A 312 9.38 21.74 -10.09
CA TYR A 312 8.00 21.74 -9.58
C TYR A 312 7.12 22.69 -10.39
N HIS A 313 7.63 23.84 -10.76
CA HIS A 313 6.92 24.88 -11.49
C HIS A 313 7.68 25.30 -12.75
N ASP A 314 6.98 25.89 -13.69
CA ASP A 314 7.62 26.51 -14.85
C ASP A 314 8.53 27.66 -14.38
N PRO A 315 9.77 27.76 -14.87
CA PRO A 315 10.74 28.78 -14.41
C PRO A 315 10.38 30.21 -14.82
N ILE A 316 9.48 30.39 -15.78
CA ILE A 316 9.03 31.70 -16.26
C ILE A 316 7.71 32.09 -15.59
N ASP A 317 6.78 31.15 -15.48
CA ASP A 317 5.49 31.38 -14.85
C ASP A 317 5.25 30.30 -13.74
N PRO A 318 5.53 30.61 -12.47
CA PRO A 318 5.36 29.68 -11.37
C PRO A 318 3.91 29.21 -11.13
N SER A 319 2.92 29.82 -11.77
CA SER A 319 1.53 29.33 -11.71
C SER A 319 1.29 28.09 -12.57
N ILE A 320 2.21 27.79 -13.49
CA ILE A 320 2.15 26.63 -14.37
C ILE A 320 2.90 25.45 -13.70
N PRO A 321 2.25 24.27 -13.57
CA PRO A 321 2.93 23.09 -13.09
C PRO A 321 4.12 22.71 -13.97
N GLY A 322 5.27 22.45 -13.34
CA GLY A 322 6.45 21.94 -14.03
C GLY A 322 6.40 20.40 -14.16
N PRO A 323 7.40 19.80 -14.81
CA PRO A 323 7.43 18.36 -15.11
C PRO A 323 7.25 17.42 -13.91
N VAL A 324 7.70 17.84 -12.72
CA VAL A 324 7.55 17.03 -11.49
C VAL A 324 6.11 17.03 -11.01
N LEU A 325 5.40 18.16 -11.01
CA LEU A 325 3.99 18.21 -10.62
C LEU A 325 3.09 17.52 -11.66
N GLU A 326 3.43 17.61 -12.95
CA GLU A 326 2.75 16.85 -14.01
C GLU A 326 2.92 15.34 -13.82
N PHE A 327 4.13 14.89 -13.51
CA PHE A 327 4.42 13.49 -13.19
C PHE A 327 3.61 13.02 -11.97
N MET A 328 3.58 13.78 -10.89
CA MET A 328 2.81 13.45 -9.69
C MET A 328 1.31 13.41 -9.98
N SER A 329 0.80 14.38 -10.73
CA SER A 329 -0.61 14.41 -11.17
C SER A 329 -0.97 13.17 -12.01
N ALA A 330 -0.11 12.78 -12.94
CA ALA A 330 -0.33 11.59 -13.78
C ALA A 330 -0.31 10.30 -12.94
N ARG A 331 0.65 10.17 -12.01
CA ARG A 331 0.77 9.00 -11.12
C ARG A 331 -0.45 8.86 -10.22
N VAL A 332 -0.80 9.92 -9.50
CA VAL A 332 -1.93 9.92 -8.56
C VAL A 332 -3.25 9.82 -9.31
N GLY A 333 -3.40 10.51 -10.44
CA GLY A 333 -4.59 10.44 -11.29
C GLY A 333 -4.86 9.02 -11.80
N LYS A 334 -3.81 8.33 -12.29
CA LYS A 334 -3.94 6.92 -12.69
C LYS A 334 -4.39 6.04 -11.52
N MET A 335 -3.74 6.17 -10.35
CA MET A 335 -4.11 5.38 -9.18
C MET A 335 -5.55 5.66 -8.72
N LEU A 336 -6.01 6.91 -8.71
CA LEU A 336 -7.39 7.25 -8.34
C LEU A 336 -8.41 6.86 -9.42
N GLY A 337 -7.98 6.67 -10.65
CA GLY A 337 -8.73 5.96 -11.68
C GLY A 337 -8.95 4.48 -11.35
N GLU A 338 -8.04 3.85 -10.65
CA GLU A 338 -8.03 2.42 -10.31
C GLU A 338 -8.51 2.10 -8.89
N PHE A 339 -8.51 3.08 -7.99
CA PHE A 339 -8.86 2.93 -6.58
C PHE A 339 -9.83 4.02 -6.10
N ASP A 340 -10.55 3.74 -5.03
CA ASP A 340 -11.46 4.69 -4.39
C ASP A 340 -10.75 5.61 -3.41
N GLY A 341 -9.55 5.26 -2.98
CA GLY A 341 -8.70 6.06 -2.11
C GLY A 341 -7.28 5.53 -2.11
N LEU A 342 -6.37 6.24 -1.45
CA LEU A 342 -4.94 5.92 -1.43
C LEU A 342 -4.35 5.99 -0.02
N ARG A 343 -3.60 4.98 0.37
CA ARG A 343 -2.59 5.12 1.41
C ARG A 343 -1.38 5.84 0.83
N ILE A 344 -0.98 6.93 1.43
CA ILE A 344 0.23 7.68 1.08
C ILE A 344 1.33 7.18 2.00
N ASP A 345 2.24 6.40 1.42
CA ASP A 345 3.40 5.85 2.10
C ASP A 345 4.41 6.95 2.39
N HIS A 346 4.88 7.02 3.61
CA HIS A 346 5.92 7.95 4.07
C HIS A 346 5.76 9.40 3.54
N PRO A 347 4.68 10.12 3.88
CA PRO A 347 4.39 11.46 3.35
C PRO A 347 5.48 12.50 3.63
N HIS A 348 6.41 12.22 4.56
CA HIS A 348 7.61 12.99 4.78
C HIS A 348 8.42 13.19 3.48
N GLY A 349 8.49 12.15 2.64
CA GLY A 349 9.21 12.19 1.37
C GLY A 349 8.60 13.14 0.34
N HIS A 350 7.35 13.51 0.53
CA HIS A 350 6.65 14.45 -0.35
C HIS A 350 6.64 15.89 0.20
N VAL A 351 6.80 16.09 1.51
CA VAL A 351 6.73 17.41 2.15
C VAL A 351 8.11 17.90 2.60
N CYS A 352 8.86 17.04 3.29
CA CYS A 352 10.13 17.42 3.90
C CYS A 352 11.13 16.24 3.83
N PRO A 353 11.50 15.78 2.61
CA PRO A 353 12.33 14.62 2.43
C PRO A 353 13.64 14.73 3.18
N TRP A 354 14.00 13.65 3.90
CA TRP A 354 15.31 13.49 4.47
C TRP A 354 16.26 13.00 3.40
N VAL A 355 17.29 13.77 3.11
CA VAL A 355 18.21 13.51 2.00
C VAL A 355 19.64 13.39 2.48
N TYR A 356 20.43 12.57 1.78
CA TYR A 356 21.84 12.36 2.04
C TYR A 356 22.59 12.24 0.72
N ARG A 357 23.94 12.43 0.74
CA ARG A 357 24.76 12.40 -0.47
C ARG A 357 24.62 11.04 -1.18
N ALA A 358 24.32 11.10 -2.48
CA ALA A 358 24.40 9.95 -3.35
C ALA A 358 25.87 9.48 -3.53
N HIS A 359 26.06 8.26 -4.00
CA HIS A 359 27.38 7.70 -4.33
C HIS A 359 28.39 7.67 -3.17
N THR A 360 27.91 7.59 -1.93
CA THR A 360 28.76 7.44 -0.75
C THR A 360 29.21 5.98 -0.56
N LEU A 361 30.41 5.79 0.04
CA LEU A 361 30.91 4.46 0.42
C LEU A 361 30.26 3.92 1.70
N ASP A 362 29.71 4.81 2.53
CA ASP A 362 29.01 4.46 3.76
C ASP A 362 27.62 5.12 3.78
N PRO A 363 26.60 4.44 3.20
CA PRO A 363 25.24 4.95 3.15
C PRO A 363 24.60 5.11 4.53
N LEU A 364 24.97 4.27 5.52
CA LEU A 364 24.43 4.36 6.87
C LEU A 364 24.91 5.64 7.58
N HIS A 365 26.22 5.91 7.53
CA HIS A 365 26.74 7.18 8.06
C HIS A 365 26.17 8.40 7.32
N ALA A 366 26.01 8.30 6.01
CA ALA A 366 25.47 9.38 5.20
C ALA A 366 24.01 9.71 5.58
N VAL A 367 23.15 8.70 5.83
CA VAL A 367 21.77 8.94 6.25
C VAL A 367 21.71 9.52 7.67
N GLN A 368 22.61 9.14 8.58
CA GLN A 368 22.70 9.71 9.93
C GLN A 368 23.10 11.18 9.93
N THR A 369 23.94 11.57 8.96
CA THR A 369 24.42 12.97 8.79
C THR A 369 23.67 13.73 7.70
N GLY A 370 22.54 13.23 7.23
CA GLY A 370 21.69 13.86 6.22
C GLY A 370 21.06 15.18 6.68
N ALA A 371 20.20 15.72 5.84
CA ALA A 371 19.48 16.96 6.11
C ALA A 371 18.07 16.95 5.47
N ARG A 372 17.17 17.84 5.89
CA ARG A 372 15.86 18.02 5.25
C ARG A 372 15.99 18.93 4.03
N LEU A 373 15.58 18.46 2.87
CA LEU A 373 15.76 19.17 1.58
C LEU A 373 15.32 20.64 1.62
N PHE A 374 14.12 20.91 2.15
CA PHE A 374 13.54 22.25 2.15
C PHE A 374 13.78 23.04 3.44
N SER A 375 14.41 22.41 4.46
CA SER A 375 14.64 23.02 5.76
C SER A 375 16.14 23.13 6.05
N SER A 376 16.94 23.38 5.01
CA SER A 376 18.40 23.46 5.09
C SER A 376 18.89 24.80 4.47
N PRO A 377 18.61 25.95 5.12
CA PRO A 377 19.14 27.24 4.68
C PRO A 377 20.66 27.28 4.87
N ASP A 378 21.31 28.35 4.40
CA ASP A 378 22.75 28.57 4.58
C ASP A 378 23.06 28.84 6.08
N LEU A 379 23.56 27.80 6.74
CA LEU A 379 23.93 27.80 8.16
C LEU A 379 25.24 27.04 8.38
N PRO A 380 26.08 27.44 9.34
CA PRO A 380 27.31 26.72 9.68
C PRO A 380 27.07 25.25 10.04
N GLU A 381 25.96 24.93 10.68
CA GLU A 381 25.54 23.60 11.09
C GLU A 381 25.20 22.68 9.88
N LEU A 382 25.05 23.26 8.70
CA LEU A 382 24.71 22.58 7.43
C LEU A 382 25.82 22.72 6.39
N ALA A 383 27.04 23.09 6.80
CA ALA A 383 28.19 23.28 5.91
C ALA A 383 28.59 22.02 5.12
N ASP A 384 28.16 20.83 5.56
CA ASP A 384 28.29 19.55 4.85
C ASP A 384 27.28 19.37 3.71
N HIS A 385 26.19 20.17 3.68
CA HIS A 385 25.15 20.14 2.66
C HIS A 385 24.88 21.53 2.02
N PRO A 386 25.88 22.28 1.58
CA PRO A 386 25.69 23.67 1.14
C PRO A 386 24.80 23.80 -0.12
N ALA A 387 24.73 22.74 -0.94
CA ALA A 387 23.89 22.73 -2.13
C ALA A 387 22.38 22.72 -1.84
N LEU A 388 21.96 22.37 -0.62
CA LEU A 388 20.55 22.37 -0.25
C LEU A 388 20.00 23.78 0.01
N ALA A 389 20.85 24.75 0.34
CA ALA A 389 20.43 26.12 0.65
C ALA A 389 19.61 26.78 -0.49
N ARG A 390 19.88 26.41 -1.74
CA ARG A 390 19.12 26.89 -2.92
C ARG A 390 17.67 26.40 -2.96
N HIS A 391 17.35 25.33 -2.22
CA HIS A 391 16.00 24.74 -2.14
C HIS A 391 15.30 25.07 -0.82
N ALA A 392 15.96 25.79 0.09
CA ALA A 392 15.41 26.08 1.40
C ALA A 392 14.18 27.00 1.30
N ILE A 393 13.07 26.54 1.89
CA ILE A 393 11.84 27.32 2.04
C ILE A 393 11.92 28.15 3.33
N VAL A 394 12.59 27.62 4.35
CA VAL A 394 12.76 28.30 5.64
C VAL A 394 13.96 29.25 5.64
N ARG A 395 13.88 30.29 6.46
CA ARG A 395 14.96 31.22 6.75
C ARG A 395 15.80 30.75 7.94
N PRO A 396 17.07 31.19 8.08
CA PRO A 396 17.93 30.83 9.21
C PRO A 396 17.32 31.11 10.59
N ASP A 397 16.58 32.20 10.76
CA ASP A 397 15.93 32.61 12.02
C ASP A 397 14.78 31.66 12.44
N GLN A 398 14.29 30.83 11.55
CA GLN A 398 13.22 29.86 11.80
C GLN A 398 13.75 28.49 12.25
N ILE A 399 15.07 28.28 12.23
CA ILE A 399 15.71 27.01 12.60
C ILE A 399 16.11 27.02 14.09
N ASP A 400 15.90 25.90 14.77
CA ASP A 400 16.39 25.64 16.11
C ASP A 400 17.64 24.76 16.09
N THR A 401 18.82 25.37 16.03
CA THR A 401 20.09 24.66 15.99
C THR A 401 20.47 23.99 17.33
N THR A 402 19.68 24.16 18.40
CA THR A 402 19.84 23.44 19.65
C THR A 402 19.34 21.99 19.57
N HIS A 403 18.54 21.67 18.55
CA HIS A 403 18.05 20.35 18.26
C HIS A 403 18.82 19.68 17.11
N PRO A 404 18.83 18.32 17.03
CA PRO A 404 19.36 17.64 15.86
C PRO A 404 18.57 17.98 14.59
N ARG A 405 19.21 17.98 13.42
CA ARG A 405 18.58 18.27 12.11
C ARG A 405 17.33 17.41 11.82
N HIS A 406 17.28 16.21 12.36
CA HIS A 406 16.17 15.27 12.18
C HIS A 406 15.01 15.47 13.16
N ALA A 407 15.16 16.31 14.18
CA ALA A 407 14.12 16.56 15.17
C ALA A 407 12.85 17.15 14.51
N ASP A 408 11.70 16.85 15.13
CA ASP A 408 10.41 17.34 14.63
C ASP A 408 10.27 18.87 14.75
N ASP A 409 10.93 19.45 15.74
CA ASP A 409 10.98 20.89 16.06
C ASP A 409 12.25 21.59 15.55
N TRP A 410 13.00 20.98 14.63
CA TRP A 410 14.07 21.64 13.90
C TRP A 410 13.62 22.95 13.25
N VAL A 411 12.38 23.01 12.71
CA VAL A 411 11.72 24.22 12.23
C VAL A 411 10.74 24.70 13.29
N ARG A 412 10.89 25.97 13.77
CA ARG A 412 10.08 26.53 14.86
C ARG A 412 8.73 27.05 14.41
N TYR A 413 8.67 27.71 13.27
CA TYR A 413 7.47 28.32 12.72
C TYR A 413 7.56 28.50 11.20
N LEU A 414 6.41 28.59 10.55
CA LEU A 414 6.25 28.89 9.12
C LEU A 414 5.14 29.92 8.95
N ASP A 415 5.31 30.84 7.99
CA ASP A 415 4.21 31.64 7.47
C ASP A 415 3.36 30.86 6.46
N ASP A 416 2.21 31.41 6.04
CA ASP A 416 1.27 30.70 5.17
C ASP A 416 1.81 30.47 3.75
N ASP A 417 2.65 31.38 3.23
CA ASP A 417 3.29 31.21 1.93
C ASP A 417 4.29 30.06 1.96
N GLN A 418 5.04 29.92 3.05
CA GLN A 418 5.94 28.79 3.26
C GLN A 418 5.17 27.47 3.39
N VAL A 419 4.04 27.44 4.12
CA VAL A 419 3.18 26.26 4.21
C VAL A 419 2.67 25.89 2.81
N HIS A 420 2.26 26.84 2.01
CA HIS A 420 1.85 26.61 0.61
C HIS A 420 3.01 26.02 -0.22
N ALA A 421 4.21 26.55 -0.11
CA ALA A 421 5.38 26.02 -0.81
C ALA A 421 5.70 24.56 -0.41
N TYR A 422 5.63 24.23 0.87
CA TYR A 422 5.78 22.84 1.35
C TYR A 422 4.65 21.92 0.88
N SER A 423 3.48 22.46 0.55
CA SER A 423 2.29 21.70 0.16
C SER A 423 2.26 21.31 -1.32
N ALA A 424 3.17 21.76 -2.17
CA ALA A 424 3.06 21.67 -3.63
C ALA A 424 2.69 20.28 -4.16
N LEU A 425 3.35 19.22 -3.66
CA LEU A 425 3.01 17.85 -4.05
C LEU A 425 1.66 17.39 -3.45
N PHE A 426 1.34 17.78 -2.22
CA PHE A 426 0.06 17.46 -1.60
C PHE A 426 -1.10 18.22 -2.23
N ASP A 427 -0.92 19.50 -2.58
CA ASP A 427 -1.92 20.27 -3.33
C ASP A 427 -2.25 19.56 -4.66
N THR A 428 -1.23 19.01 -5.35
CA THR A 428 -1.40 18.21 -6.58
C THR A 428 -2.18 16.91 -6.31
N MET A 429 -1.83 16.17 -5.25
CA MET A 429 -2.54 14.92 -4.88
C MET A 429 -4.00 15.17 -4.52
N VAL A 430 -4.26 16.21 -3.72
CA VAL A 430 -5.61 16.60 -3.30
C VAL A 430 -6.44 17.09 -4.49
N ALA A 431 -5.84 17.87 -5.40
CA ALA A 431 -6.50 18.29 -6.63
C ALA A 431 -6.86 17.08 -7.53
N ALA A 432 -5.95 16.12 -7.66
CA ALA A 432 -6.23 14.87 -8.39
C ALA A 432 -7.35 14.06 -7.72
N ALA A 433 -7.38 13.98 -6.38
CA ALA A 433 -8.45 13.32 -5.64
C ALA A 433 -9.82 13.98 -5.90
N GLY A 434 -9.89 15.32 -5.83
CA GLY A 434 -11.09 16.08 -6.16
C GLY A 434 -11.56 15.87 -7.60
N ALA A 435 -10.62 15.84 -8.58
CA ALA A 435 -10.95 15.59 -9.98
C ALA A 435 -11.56 14.18 -10.22
N HIS A 436 -11.23 13.20 -9.39
CA HIS A 436 -11.81 11.86 -9.41
C HIS A 436 -13.02 11.69 -8.45
N GLY A 437 -13.54 12.78 -7.88
CA GLY A 437 -14.69 12.74 -6.96
C GLY A 437 -14.40 12.03 -5.64
N ARG A 438 -13.11 11.98 -5.20
CA ARG A 438 -12.69 11.40 -3.92
C ARG A 438 -12.72 12.46 -2.83
N GLU A 439 -12.99 12.02 -1.61
CA GLU A 439 -12.97 12.89 -0.43
C GLU A 439 -11.56 12.89 0.21
N ILE A 440 -11.24 13.92 0.99
CA ILE A 440 -9.98 14.00 1.73
C ILE A 440 -9.79 12.80 2.67
N SER A 441 -10.88 12.30 3.27
CA SER A 441 -10.89 11.11 4.11
C SER A 441 -10.54 9.80 3.38
N ASP A 442 -10.46 9.82 2.04
CA ASP A 442 -10.02 8.69 1.23
C ASP A 442 -8.49 8.72 0.99
N LEU A 443 -7.79 9.72 1.52
CA LEU A 443 -6.34 9.79 1.55
C LEU A 443 -5.80 9.44 2.95
N LEU A 444 -5.06 8.34 3.06
CA LEU A 444 -4.56 7.78 4.30
C LEU A 444 -3.07 8.07 4.44
N CYS A 445 -2.68 9.01 5.28
CA CYS A 445 -1.28 9.40 5.44
C CYS A 445 -0.55 8.54 6.48
N GLU A 446 0.46 7.78 6.05
CA GLU A 446 1.30 7.00 6.97
C GLU A 446 2.32 7.89 7.70
N VAL A 447 1.84 8.68 8.62
CA VAL A 447 2.69 9.40 9.58
C VAL A 447 2.73 8.62 10.88
N LEU A 448 3.89 8.07 11.20
CA LEU A 448 4.10 7.27 12.41
C LEU A 448 4.55 8.13 13.60
N SER A 449 5.69 7.80 14.24
CA SER A 449 6.14 8.48 15.47
C SER A 449 6.62 9.91 15.25
N THR A 450 7.33 10.16 14.15
CA THR A 450 7.88 11.47 13.82
C THR A 450 6.90 12.28 12.99
N GLN A 451 6.74 13.54 13.32
CA GLN A 451 5.89 14.47 12.56
C GLN A 451 6.51 15.86 12.59
N PRO A 452 7.51 16.12 11.70
CA PRO A 452 8.13 17.43 11.61
C PRO A 452 7.11 18.54 11.46
N TYR A 453 7.44 19.72 12.03
CA TYR A 453 6.52 20.86 12.09
C TYR A 453 5.91 21.21 10.74
N GLN A 454 6.70 21.22 9.65
CA GLN A 454 6.24 21.49 8.30
C GLN A 454 5.26 20.43 7.79
N LEU A 455 5.49 19.14 8.06
CA LEU A 455 4.55 18.08 7.69
C LEU A 455 3.21 18.24 8.44
N ARG A 456 3.27 18.55 9.74
CA ARG A 456 2.08 18.83 10.54
C ARG A 456 1.25 19.95 9.92
N ARG A 457 1.88 21.08 9.55
CA ARG A 457 1.20 22.24 8.96
C ARG A 457 0.55 21.91 7.60
N VAL A 458 1.21 21.06 6.78
CA VAL A 458 0.63 20.60 5.49
C VAL A 458 -0.57 19.69 5.72
N LEU A 459 -0.49 18.74 6.66
CA LEU A 459 -1.63 17.88 6.99
C LEU A 459 -2.82 18.68 7.55
N GLU A 460 -2.55 19.64 8.46
CA GLU A 460 -3.56 20.55 9.00
C GLU A 460 -4.25 21.38 7.91
N ARG A 461 -3.47 21.91 6.95
CA ARG A 461 -4.00 22.67 5.79
C ARG A 461 -5.03 21.88 4.99
N HIS A 462 -4.83 20.56 4.84
CA HIS A 462 -5.71 19.69 4.07
C HIS A 462 -6.73 18.91 4.91
N GLY A 463 -6.71 19.03 6.24
CA GLY A 463 -7.58 18.24 7.11
C GLY A 463 -7.26 16.74 7.10
N LEU A 464 -6.00 16.37 6.81
CA LEU A 464 -5.54 14.99 6.75
C LEU A 464 -5.15 14.48 8.14
N GLY A 465 -5.56 13.25 8.45
CA GLY A 465 -5.15 12.52 9.65
C GLY A 465 -3.85 11.75 9.46
N ARG A 466 -3.43 11.05 10.52
CA ARG A 466 -2.23 10.21 10.53
C ARG A 466 -2.54 8.77 10.92
N PHE A 467 -1.59 7.87 10.73
CA PHE A 467 -1.68 6.49 11.22
C PHE A 467 -1.36 6.39 12.70
N ARG A 468 -2.16 5.59 13.42
CA ARG A 468 -2.02 5.28 14.84
C ARG A 468 -1.87 3.76 15.03
N VAL A 469 -0.64 3.30 15.20
CA VAL A 469 -0.33 1.87 15.39
C VAL A 469 -0.26 1.57 16.88
N THR A 470 -1.39 1.21 17.49
CA THR A 470 -1.57 1.22 18.96
C THR A 470 -0.71 0.19 19.71
N GLN A 471 -0.19 -0.85 19.08
CA GLN A 471 0.76 -1.76 19.72
C GLN A 471 2.12 -1.12 20.03
N LYS A 472 2.45 0.02 19.36
CA LYS A 472 3.68 0.78 19.59
C LYS A 472 3.54 1.83 20.71
N ALA A 473 2.39 1.91 21.38
CA ALA A 473 2.11 2.92 22.38
C ALA A 473 3.04 2.81 23.59
N ASP A 474 3.66 3.93 23.98
CA ASP A 474 4.30 4.09 25.27
C ASP A 474 3.23 4.37 26.32
N LEU A 475 2.90 3.34 27.12
CA LEU A 475 1.85 3.44 28.13
C LEU A 475 2.27 4.31 29.34
N GLN A 476 3.55 4.67 29.47
CA GLN A 476 4.03 5.57 30.52
C GLN A 476 3.89 7.04 30.12
N ASN A 477 3.75 7.33 28.82
CA ASN A 477 3.57 8.68 28.31
C ASN A 477 2.09 8.96 27.97
N PRO A 478 1.33 9.73 28.77
CA PRO A 478 -0.06 10.06 28.48
C PRO A 478 -0.28 10.79 27.14
N ALA A 479 0.74 11.49 26.65
CA ALA A 479 0.70 12.23 25.39
C ALA A 479 1.22 11.42 24.19
N ASP A 480 1.52 10.11 24.37
CA ASP A 480 2.03 9.29 23.28
C ASP A 480 1.05 9.21 22.11
N VAL A 481 1.57 9.44 20.92
CA VAL A 481 0.76 9.52 19.67
C VAL A 481 0.07 8.22 19.31
N TYR A 482 0.53 7.09 19.83
CA TYR A 482 -0.05 5.78 19.55
C TYR A 482 -1.11 5.33 20.58
N ARG A 483 -1.33 6.09 21.65
CA ARG A 483 -2.44 5.83 22.57
C ARG A 483 -3.76 6.16 21.86
N SER A 484 -4.73 5.25 21.96
CA SER A 484 -5.98 5.34 21.20
C SER A 484 -6.81 6.58 21.52
N GLU A 485 -6.79 7.03 22.79
CA GLU A 485 -7.51 8.23 23.25
C GLU A 485 -6.97 9.55 22.69
N ASN A 486 -5.72 9.56 22.22
CA ASN A 486 -5.09 10.73 21.62
C ASN A 486 -5.36 10.85 20.09
N ALA A 487 -6.16 9.94 19.53
CA ALA A 487 -6.52 10.00 18.12
C ALA A 487 -7.49 11.16 17.85
N ALA A 488 -7.37 11.74 16.64
CA ALA A 488 -8.33 12.69 16.08
C ALA A 488 -9.32 11.96 15.14
N PRO A 489 -10.52 12.52 14.87
CA PRO A 489 -11.48 11.90 13.95
C PRO A 489 -10.92 11.55 12.57
N ALA A 490 -10.08 12.41 12.00
CA ALA A 490 -9.46 12.17 10.69
C ALA A 490 -8.38 11.07 10.69
N ASP A 491 -7.91 10.62 11.86
CA ASP A 491 -6.86 9.60 11.96
C ASP A 491 -7.35 8.22 11.51
N TRP A 492 -6.38 7.42 11.06
CA TRP A 492 -6.53 6.00 10.79
C TRP A 492 -5.86 5.20 11.91
N ILE A 493 -6.66 4.43 12.64
CA ILE A 493 -6.18 3.68 13.81
C ILE A 493 -6.18 2.18 13.56
N MET A 494 -5.13 1.51 14.04
CA MET A 494 -4.93 0.08 13.90
C MET A 494 -4.21 -0.50 15.11
N VAL A 495 -4.30 -1.80 15.32
CA VAL A 495 -3.48 -2.50 16.32
C VAL A 495 -2.07 -2.64 15.78
N GLY A 496 -1.91 -3.28 14.62
CA GLY A 496 -0.65 -3.47 13.90
C GLY A 496 -0.83 -3.36 12.39
N ASN A 497 0.27 -3.42 11.65
CA ASN A 497 0.33 -3.41 10.19
C ASN A 497 1.26 -4.51 9.66
N HIS A 498 1.57 -4.51 8.37
CA HIS A 498 2.45 -5.49 7.73
C HIS A 498 3.89 -5.52 8.27
N ASP A 499 4.36 -4.44 8.92
CA ASP A 499 5.71 -4.27 9.48
C ASP A 499 5.77 -4.56 10.97
N THR A 500 4.72 -5.10 11.54
CA THR A 500 4.62 -5.37 12.97
C THR A 500 4.22 -6.81 13.24
N ALA A 501 4.52 -7.31 14.44
CA ALA A 501 3.99 -8.58 14.90
C ALA A 501 2.45 -8.54 14.91
N SER A 502 1.79 -9.63 14.57
CA SER A 502 0.35 -9.74 14.80
C SER A 502 0.03 -9.66 16.29
N ILE A 503 -1.21 -9.26 16.61
CA ILE A 503 -1.64 -9.21 18.03
C ILE A 503 -1.48 -10.57 18.72
N TRP A 504 -1.67 -11.66 17.99
CA TRP A 504 -1.57 -13.02 18.51
C TRP A 504 -0.15 -13.41 18.89
N GLN A 505 0.84 -13.00 18.07
CA GLN A 505 2.26 -13.13 18.40
C GLN A 505 2.66 -12.19 19.53
N LEU A 506 2.20 -10.96 19.48
CA LEU A 506 2.55 -9.91 20.44
C LEU A 506 2.11 -10.26 21.88
N ILE A 507 0.93 -10.86 22.03
CA ILE A 507 0.45 -11.33 23.33
C ILE A 507 1.36 -12.41 23.92
N GLU A 508 1.85 -13.34 23.10
CA GLU A 508 2.82 -14.35 23.56
C GLU A 508 4.14 -13.70 24.04
N MET A 509 4.59 -12.64 23.36
CA MET A 509 5.74 -11.86 23.79
C MET A 509 5.47 -11.13 25.12
N TRP A 510 4.28 -10.54 25.28
CA TRP A 510 3.90 -9.87 26.54
C TRP A 510 3.76 -10.85 27.71
N ARG A 511 3.35 -12.10 27.47
CA ARG A 511 3.30 -13.14 28.53
C ARG A 511 4.67 -13.45 29.14
N GLN A 512 5.74 -13.25 28.37
CA GLN A 512 7.11 -13.50 28.82
C GLN A 512 7.69 -12.32 29.62
N THR A 513 6.94 -11.22 29.72
CA THR A 513 7.37 -9.96 30.35
C THR A 513 6.26 -9.41 31.26
N SER A 514 6.49 -8.26 31.89
CA SER A 514 5.44 -7.49 32.60
C SER A 514 4.46 -6.77 31.62
N GLY A 515 4.66 -6.89 30.31
CA GLY A 515 3.88 -6.21 29.29
C GLY A 515 2.39 -6.57 29.34
N LEU A 516 2.05 -7.84 29.59
CA LEU A 516 0.67 -8.32 29.68
C LEU A 516 -0.14 -7.56 30.75
N GLN A 517 0.42 -7.41 31.95
CA GLN A 517 -0.22 -6.70 33.07
C GLN A 517 -0.34 -5.18 32.78
N ALA A 518 0.68 -4.58 32.18
CA ALA A 518 0.65 -3.17 31.79
C ALA A 518 -0.46 -2.89 30.75
N GLN A 519 -0.56 -3.72 29.73
CA GLN A 519 -1.62 -3.62 28.72
C GLN A 519 -3.00 -3.84 29.33
N ALA A 520 -3.17 -4.84 30.20
CA ALA A 520 -4.44 -5.13 30.85
C ALA A 520 -4.94 -3.96 31.72
N ARG A 521 -4.06 -3.31 32.49
CA ARG A 521 -4.39 -2.12 33.28
C ARG A 521 -4.77 -0.93 32.39
N TYR A 522 -4.00 -0.67 31.35
CA TYR A 522 -4.31 0.38 30.40
C TYR A 522 -5.69 0.16 29.75
N LEU A 523 -5.95 -1.06 29.25
CA LEU A 523 -7.21 -1.39 28.61
C LEU A 523 -8.40 -1.38 29.58
N ALA A 524 -8.18 -1.72 30.85
CA ALA A 524 -9.22 -1.60 31.89
C ALA A 524 -9.64 -0.13 32.08
N GLN A 525 -8.70 0.80 32.13
CA GLN A 525 -9.01 2.24 32.24
C GLN A 525 -9.79 2.73 30.99
N ARG A 526 -9.56 2.11 29.85
CA ARG A 526 -10.17 2.49 28.58
C ARG A 526 -11.57 1.89 28.35
N LEU A 527 -11.81 0.66 28.83
CA LEU A 527 -12.93 -0.17 28.38
C LEU A 527 -13.83 -0.65 29.51
N ALA A 528 -13.45 -0.50 30.78
CA ALA A 528 -14.29 -0.96 31.88
C ALA A 528 -15.65 -0.24 31.84
N PRO A 529 -16.77 -0.98 31.96
CA PRO A 529 -18.09 -0.36 32.09
C PRO A 529 -18.18 0.55 33.31
N ALA A 530 -19.06 1.55 33.26
CA ALA A 530 -19.27 2.46 34.37
C ALA A 530 -19.64 1.71 35.66
N GLY A 531 -18.92 2.02 36.74
CA GLY A 531 -19.10 1.39 38.07
C GLY A 531 -18.44 0.02 38.22
N ALA A 532 -17.74 -0.50 37.19
CA ALA A 532 -16.96 -1.73 37.32
C ALA A 532 -15.71 -1.52 38.17
N ASP A 533 -15.33 -2.57 38.88
CA ASP A 533 -14.02 -2.61 39.57
C ASP A 533 -12.90 -2.71 38.55
N LEU A 534 -12.10 -1.65 38.44
CA LEU A 534 -11.03 -1.56 37.42
C LEU A 534 -9.94 -2.62 37.64
N GLU A 535 -9.60 -2.95 38.87
CA GLU A 535 -8.56 -3.94 39.17
C GLU A 535 -9.06 -5.36 38.85
N ALA A 536 -10.31 -5.66 39.22
CA ALA A 536 -10.94 -6.93 38.85
C ALA A 536 -11.06 -7.09 37.33
N PHE A 537 -11.41 -6.00 36.60
CA PHE A 537 -11.48 -6.01 35.16
C PHE A 537 -10.10 -6.19 34.52
N ALA A 538 -9.07 -5.47 35.02
CA ALA A 538 -7.69 -5.64 34.56
C ALA A 538 -7.18 -7.06 34.78
N ASN A 539 -7.43 -7.64 35.98
CA ASN A 539 -7.05 -9.02 36.29
C ASN A 539 -7.76 -10.04 35.35
N SER A 540 -9.02 -9.79 34.99
CA SER A 540 -9.74 -10.62 34.05
C SER A 540 -9.16 -10.58 32.64
N LEU A 541 -8.64 -9.44 32.19
CA LEU A 541 -7.93 -9.30 30.91
C LEU A 541 -6.55 -9.95 30.97
N ALA A 542 -5.83 -9.79 32.06
CA ALA A 542 -4.48 -10.37 32.21
C ALA A 542 -4.49 -11.89 32.34
N SER A 543 -5.56 -12.47 32.88
CA SER A 543 -5.70 -13.93 33.03
C SER A 543 -6.14 -14.63 31.75
N ASP A 544 -6.71 -13.89 30.78
CA ASP A 544 -7.21 -14.42 29.51
C ASP A 544 -6.57 -13.68 28.33
N PRO A 545 -5.51 -14.25 27.73
CA PRO A 545 -4.81 -13.63 26.59
C PRO A 545 -5.71 -13.38 25.37
N THR A 546 -6.70 -14.24 25.13
CA THR A 546 -7.61 -14.08 23.99
C THR A 546 -8.56 -12.90 24.22
N ARG A 547 -9.07 -12.76 25.44
CA ARG A 547 -9.85 -11.60 25.84
C ARG A 547 -9.05 -10.31 25.78
N LEU A 548 -7.77 -10.33 26.12
CA LEU A 548 -6.87 -9.19 26.00
C LEU A 548 -6.69 -8.76 24.53
N ALA A 549 -6.58 -9.75 23.58
CA ALA A 549 -6.53 -9.45 22.15
C ALA A 549 -7.78 -8.71 21.69
N HIS A 550 -8.96 -9.24 22.05
CA HIS A 550 -10.23 -8.57 21.69
C HIS A 550 -10.38 -7.20 22.34
N ALA A 551 -9.91 -7.04 23.60
CA ALA A 551 -9.88 -5.74 24.27
C ALA A 551 -8.98 -4.72 23.53
N LYS A 552 -7.87 -5.17 22.96
CA LYS A 552 -7.00 -4.30 22.16
C LYS A 552 -7.71 -3.78 20.90
N PHE A 553 -8.50 -4.62 20.24
CA PHE A 553 -9.37 -4.17 19.13
C PHE A 553 -10.55 -3.33 19.63
N ALA A 554 -11.16 -3.67 20.76
CA ALA A 554 -12.21 -2.85 21.35
C ALA A 554 -11.73 -1.42 21.66
N ASP A 555 -10.48 -1.27 22.08
CA ASP A 555 -9.87 0.04 22.35
C ASP A 555 -9.77 0.91 21.10
N ILE A 556 -9.39 0.35 19.94
CA ILE A 556 -9.37 1.13 18.69
C ILE A 556 -10.78 1.47 18.20
N PHE A 557 -11.76 0.59 18.40
CA PHE A 557 -13.16 0.90 18.12
C PHE A 557 -13.75 1.97 19.05
N ALA A 558 -13.27 2.04 20.29
CA ALA A 558 -13.67 3.05 21.29
C ALA A 558 -12.88 4.37 21.18
N SER A 559 -11.94 4.48 20.23
CA SER A 559 -11.12 5.69 20.01
C SER A 559 -11.93 6.81 19.36
N PRO A 560 -11.48 8.07 19.39
CA PRO A 560 -12.07 9.17 18.62
C PRO A 560 -11.93 9.06 17.11
N ALA A 561 -11.00 8.24 16.58
CA ALA A 561 -10.78 8.10 15.14
C ALA A 561 -12.00 7.51 14.43
N ASP A 562 -12.39 8.09 13.29
CA ASP A 562 -13.50 7.60 12.47
C ASP A 562 -13.12 6.38 11.62
N ASN A 563 -11.84 6.13 11.44
CA ASN A 563 -11.32 5.16 10.49
C ASN A 563 -10.49 4.08 11.18
N VAL A 564 -10.88 2.81 10.98
CA VAL A 564 -10.21 1.64 11.56
C VAL A 564 -9.66 0.77 10.46
N LEU A 565 -8.38 0.40 10.59
CA LEU A 565 -7.70 -0.55 9.73
C LEU A 565 -7.39 -1.84 10.51
N VAL A 566 -7.65 -2.99 9.91
CA VAL A 566 -7.33 -4.32 10.46
C VAL A 566 -6.41 -5.03 9.48
N PHE A 567 -5.27 -5.50 9.95
CA PHE A 567 -4.37 -6.31 9.13
C PHE A 567 -4.88 -7.76 9.03
N PHE A 568 -4.78 -8.39 7.86
CA PHE A 568 -5.38 -9.71 7.61
C PHE A 568 -4.87 -10.79 8.57
N ALA A 569 -3.60 -10.71 9.00
CA ALA A 569 -3.04 -11.68 9.95
C ALA A 569 -3.67 -11.56 11.34
N ASP A 570 -4.01 -10.34 11.75
CA ASP A 570 -4.75 -10.11 13.00
C ASP A 570 -6.18 -10.65 12.92
N LEU A 571 -6.87 -10.41 11.80
CA LEU A 571 -8.23 -10.93 11.59
C LEU A 571 -8.28 -12.45 11.69
N LEU A 572 -7.36 -13.15 10.99
CA LEU A 572 -7.41 -14.60 10.81
C LEU A 572 -6.69 -15.40 11.91
N GLY A 573 -6.07 -14.73 12.89
CA GLY A 573 -5.40 -15.42 13.99
C GLY A 573 -3.98 -15.91 13.67
N TYR A 574 -3.33 -15.36 12.63
CA TYR A 574 -1.98 -15.75 12.24
C TYR A 574 -0.94 -15.20 13.21
N ARG A 575 0.09 -15.99 13.51
CA ARG A 575 1.17 -15.64 14.46
C ARG A 575 2.49 -15.39 13.77
N GLU A 576 2.62 -15.80 12.50
CA GLU A 576 3.82 -15.61 11.72
C GLU A 576 3.99 -14.13 11.34
N PRO A 577 5.22 -13.58 11.38
CA PRO A 577 5.49 -12.24 10.89
C PRO A 577 5.27 -12.19 9.37
N TYR A 578 4.75 -11.07 8.89
CA TYR A 578 4.56 -10.85 7.45
C TYR A 578 5.77 -10.20 6.80
N ASN A 579 6.27 -9.16 7.42
CA ASN A 579 7.49 -8.47 7.04
C ASN A 579 8.29 -8.05 8.26
N VAL A 580 9.62 -8.17 8.17
CA VAL A 580 10.56 -7.65 9.18
C VAL A 580 11.34 -6.51 8.55
N PRO A 581 11.01 -5.23 8.85
CA PRO A 581 11.63 -4.07 8.22
C PRO A 581 13.15 -4.08 8.32
N GLY A 582 13.83 -3.65 7.24
CA GLY A 582 15.29 -3.57 7.20
C GLY A 582 16.01 -4.91 7.04
N THR A 583 15.28 -5.99 6.78
CA THR A 583 15.86 -7.32 6.54
C THR A 583 15.46 -7.86 5.16
N VAL A 584 16.36 -8.68 4.58
CA VAL A 584 16.07 -9.47 3.38
C VAL A 584 15.95 -10.93 3.80
N HIS A 585 14.70 -11.36 4.03
CA HIS A 585 14.39 -12.73 4.42
C HIS A 585 13.46 -13.38 3.40
N ASP A 586 13.63 -14.70 3.18
CA ASP A 586 12.74 -15.44 2.28
C ASP A 586 11.29 -15.51 2.76
N ASP A 587 11.06 -15.32 4.06
CA ASP A 587 9.72 -15.28 4.64
C ASP A 587 8.99 -13.94 4.48
N ASN A 588 9.72 -12.83 4.28
CA ASN A 588 9.10 -11.52 4.07
C ASN A 588 8.17 -11.56 2.84
N TRP A 589 6.99 -10.94 2.95
CA TRP A 589 6.01 -10.82 1.86
C TRP A 589 5.49 -12.17 1.31
N SER A 590 5.64 -13.27 2.07
CA SER A 590 5.33 -14.61 1.59
C SER A 590 4.12 -15.28 2.23
N LEU A 591 3.62 -14.79 3.38
CA LEU A 591 2.51 -15.40 4.10
C LEU A 591 1.21 -15.32 3.29
N ARG A 592 0.52 -16.47 3.16
CA ARG A 592 -0.72 -16.61 2.39
C ARG A 592 -1.87 -17.08 3.26
N ILE A 593 -3.06 -16.71 2.86
CA ILE A 593 -4.32 -17.20 3.42
C ILE A 593 -4.61 -18.58 2.84
N ALA A 594 -5.00 -19.51 3.70
CA ALA A 594 -5.35 -20.86 3.28
C ALA A 594 -6.65 -20.89 2.44
N PRO A 595 -6.80 -21.84 1.50
CA PRO A 595 -8.01 -21.96 0.67
C PRO A 595 -9.32 -22.13 1.46
N ASP A 596 -9.25 -22.80 2.59
CA ASP A 596 -10.37 -23.10 3.51
C ASP A 596 -10.58 -22.00 4.56
N HIS A 597 -10.10 -20.78 4.29
CA HIS A 597 -10.06 -19.64 5.23
C HIS A 597 -11.37 -19.38 5.97
N ALA A 598 -12.52 -19.53 5.32
CA ALA A 598 -13.82 -19.29 5.96
C ALA A 598 -14.11 -20.32 7.06
N THR A 599 -13.83 -21.60 6.78
CA THR A 599 -13.97 -22.68 7.77
C THR A 599 -12.95 -22.54 8.88
N ALA A 600 -11.69 -22.30 8.54
CA ALA A 600 -10.61 -22.10 9.51
C ALA A 600 -10.89 -20.88 10.41
N TYR A 601 -11.36 -19.78 9.86
CA TYR A 601 -11.74 -18.59 10.63
C TYR A 601 -12.91 -18.88 11.57
N ALA A 602 -13.94 -19.58 11.12
CA ALA A 602 -15.07 -19.97 11.97
C ALA A 602 -14.62 -20.85 13.16
N GLU A 603 -13.68 -21.78 12.91
CA GLU A 603 -13.11 -22.61 13.96
C GLU A 603 -12.23 -21.81 14.94
N HIS A 604 -11.39 -20.92 14.42
CA HIS A 604 -10.58 -20.00 15.24
C HIS A 604 -11.45 -19.06 16.09
N ARG A 605 -12.60 -18.59 15.57
CA ARG A 605 -13.56 -17.79 16.35
C ARG A 605 -14.13 -18.57 17.55
N LYS A 606 -14.51 -19.85 17.36
CA LYS A 606 -15.00 -20.70 18.46
C LYS A 606 -13.97 -20.81 19.60
N HIS A 607 -12.69 -20.86 19.26
CA HIS A 607 -11.59 -20.95 20.22
C HIS A 607 -11.02 -19.58 20.63
N HIS A 608 -11.61 -18.47 20.16
CA HIS A 608 -11.17 -17.10 20.39
C HIS A 608 -9.71 -16.84 19.95
N THR A 609 -9.19 -17.57 18.95
CA THR A 609 -7.83 -17.45 18.42
C THR A 609 -7.74 -16.66 17.11
N ALA A 610 -8.84 -16.07 16.66
CA ALA A 610 -8.94 -15.08 15.60
C ALA A 610 -9.77 -13.89 16.09
N LEU A 611 -9.74 -12.78 15.39
CA LEU A 611 -10.53 -11.59 15.76
C LEU A 611 -12.01 -11.86 15.56
N ASP A 612 -12.74 -11.89 16.66
CA ASP A 612 -14.21 -11.89 16.67
C ASP A 612 -14.72 -10.44 16.75
N LEU A 613 -15.14 -9.87 15.61
CA LEU A 613 -15.63 -8.50 15.52
C LEU A 613 -16.83 -8.24 16.45
N PRO A 614 -17.87 -9.12 16.53
CA PRO A 614 -18.94 -8.96 17.49
C PRO A 614 -18.46 -8.77 18.92
N THR A 615 -17.52 -9.59 19.39
CA THR A 615 -16.97 -9.50 20.75
C THR A 615 -16.25 -8.17 20.97
N ALA A 616 -15.37 -7.74 20.05
CA ALA A 616 -14.62 -6.50 20.18
C ALA A 616 -15.55 -5.27 20.17
N LEU A 617 -16.54 -5.24 19.27
CA LEU A 617 -17.53 -4.16 19.17
C LEU A 617 -18.44 -4.10 20.39
N ALA A 618 -18.89 -5.24 20.90
CA ALA A 618 -19.70 -5.28 22.14
C ALA A 618 -18.91 -4.74 23.35
N MET A 619 -17.61 -5.05 23.46
CA MET A 619 -16.74 -4.50 24.50
C MET A 619 -16.60 -2.98 24.37
N ALA A 620 -16.40 -2.47 23.16
CA ALA A 620 -16.30 -1.03 22.90
C ALA A 620 -17.60 -0.29 23.22
N LEU A 621 -18.75 -0.84 22.82
CA LEU A 621 -20.09 -0.24 23.04
C LEU A 621 -20.47 -0.21 24.53
N ARG A 622 -20.12 -1.24 25.30
CA ARG A 622 -20.43 -1.29 26.75
C ARG A 622 -19.72 -0.18 27.56
N ARG A 623 -18.57 0.29 27.09
CA ARG A 623 -17.91 1.46 27.69
C ARG A 623 -18.72 2.74 27.47
N ALA A 624 -19.29 2.92 26.27
CA ALA A 624 -19.91 4.18 25.86
C ALA A 624 -21.28 4.49 26.51
N ALA A 625 -21.85 3.48 27.21
CA ALA A 625 -23.26 3.49 27.59
C ALA A 625 -23.53 4.17 28.94
N GLN A 626 -23.98 5.45 28.88
CA GLN A 626 -24.71 6.07 30.01
C GLN A 626 -25.69 7.14 29.51
N PRO A 627 -27.01 7.03 29.73
CA PRO A 627 -27.79 5.79 29.83
C PRO A 627 -27.96 5.08 28.48
N PRO A 628 -28.15 3.75 28.43
CA PRO A 628 -28.27 3.01 27.18
C PRO A 628 -29.54 3.45 26.41
N SER A 629 -29.36 3.78 25.11
CA SER A 629 -30.50 3.95 24.21
C SER A 629 -31.14 2.60 23.89
N ALA A 630 -32.40 2.58 23.46
CA ALA A 630 -33.05 1.36 23.00
C ALA A 630 -32.27 0.70 21.84
N GLU A 631 -31.77 1.50 20.92
CA GLU A 631 -30.97 1.02 19.79
C GLU A 631 -29.66 0.37 20.25
N LEU A 632 -28.94 0.99 21.18
CA LEU A 632 -27.71 0.40 21.74
C LEU A 632 -28.00 -0.93 22.42
N THR A 633 -29.09 -1.05 23.19
CA THR A 633 -29.48 -2.29 23.86
C THR A 633 -29.80 -3.38 22.85
N GLU A 634 -30.53 -3.03 21.77
CA GLU A 634 -30.84 -3.98 20.69
C GLU A 634 -29.56 -4.47 19.99
N VAL A 635 -28.67 -3.56 19.59
CA VAL A 635 -27.41 -3.91 18.90
C VAL A 635 -26.53 -4.79 19.80
N LEU A 636 -26.38 -4.47 21.10
CA LEU A 636 -25.63 -5.30 22.04
C LEU A 636 -26.22 -6.70 22.15
N THR A 637 -27.55 -6.84 22.23
CA THR A 637 -28.25 -8.14 22.28
C THR A 637 -27.97 -8.96 21.00
N GLN A 638 -27.99 -8.29 19.84
CA GLN A 638 -27.71 -8.95 18.55
C GLN A 638 -26.24 -9.39 18.47
N LEU A 639 -25.28 -8.58 18.92
CA LEU A 639 -23.85 -8.94 18.98
C LEU A 639 -23.62 -10.14 19.91
N ASP A 640 -24.23 -10.15 21.08
CA ASP A 640 -24.14 -11.29 22.04
C ASP A 640 -24.74 -12.56 21.44
N THR A 641 -25.82 -12.46 20.68
CA THR A 641 -26.40 -13.61 19.97
C THR A 641 -25.45 -14.18 18.92
N LEU A 642 -24.75 -13.32 18.16
CA LEU A 642 -23.72 -13.76 17.20
C LEU A 642 -22.55 -14.46 17.90
N ASN A 643 -22.12 -13.96 19.06
CA ASN A 643 -21.04 -14.58 19.86
C ASN A 643 -21.44 -15.97 20.37
N HIS A 644 -22.65 -16.11 20.87
CA HIS A 644 -23.16 -17.41 21.33
C HIS A 644 -23.32 -18.41 20.19
N ALA A 645 -23.78 -17.99 19.02
CA ALA A 645 -23.89 -18.83 17.84
C ALA A 645 -22.52 -19.32 17.33
N ALA A 646 -21.49 -18.47 17.40
CA ALA A 646 -20.12 -18.83 17.03
C ALA A 646 -19.47 -19.82 18.03
N SER A 647 -19.89 -19.79 19.31
CA SER A 647 -19.35 -20.65 20.38
C SER A 647 -20.14 -21.93 20.56
N ALA A 648 -21.25 -22.12 19.84
CA ALA A 648 -22.04 -23.37 19.93
C ALA A 648 -21.28 -24.57 19.31
N PRO A 649 -21.35 -25.76 19.92
CA PRO A 649 -20.57 -26.94 19.53
C PRO A 649 -20.92 -27.46 18.12
#